data_54b2e867209d9b10c82a45803175c5e8
#
_entry.id   54b2e867209d9b10c82a45803175c5e8
#
_cell.length_a   1.000
_cell.length_b   1.000
_cell.length_c   1.000
_cell.angle_alpha   90.00
_cell.angle_beta   90.00
_cell.angle_gamma   90.00
#
_symmetry.space_group_name_H-M   'P 1'
#
loop_
_entity.id
_entity.type
_entity.pdbx_description
1 polymer ?
#
loop_
_entity_poly.entity_id
_entity_poly.type
_entity_poly.pdbx_seq_one_letter_code
_entity_poly.pdbx_strand_id
1 'polypeptide(L)'
;MDENQTMDHDRIMKINIEEEMKSSYIDYSMSVIVARALPDVRDGFKPVHRRILYGMLGIGNTSDKPYKKCARVVGEVLGKYHPHGDFSVYGALVRMGQEWNMRYTLIDGQGNFGSVDGDSPAAMRYTECRLSKMGEHIMDDLDKETVDMTNNFDDTLQEPTVMPTKIPNLLVNGGNGIAVGMATNMPTHNLGEVIDGCCAYIDNPDIDTDGLMQYIPAPDFPTGATIYGIQGVKDAYETGRGRIVVRATAEIESGENHDKIVITEIPYGVNKEQLVMAIADLAKEGRVDGIANVNDESGRQGMRIVVDVKRDANANVLLNKLFKLTALQSSFSVNCIALVNGRPRLLSLKECVKYFVEHRHDVTIRRTQFELKKAQERAHILEGLIIACDNIDEVVHIIRASKTPSDAQRNLEKRFELDELQSKAIVDMRLSQLTGLRLEQLHNEFNELMKTIDYLNQILNDPELCKKVMKDELNEVKEKYGDARRTMIKPDDHEFNPEDFYPNDPVVITVSHLGYIKRTPLSEFREQARGGVGSKGARTRDKDFTEYIYPATMHQTMLFFTKKGRCYWLKCYEIPEGDRNSKGRAIQNLLNIESDDQVNAFLRLRGLNDAEFINNHYVVFATKNGTVKKTCLEAYSRPRANGVIAINIVEGDEVVDVRLTNGHNELIIANRNGRAVRFDENEIRTMGRTSTGVRGMRLDEGNDAVVGMIVVNDPEKETVMVVSEQGYGKRSDVLDYRVTKRGGKGVKTLNITDKTGRLVAIKNVTDDNDLMIINQSGIVIRLAVADCRVMGRATQGVRLINLAKKNDVIASVCKVMSSELEASVEEESRSAWAKKSEEIENDTVGAKTAEEAAEAEAHLADEA
;
A
#
# COMPACT_ATOMS: atom_id res chain seq x y z
N MET A 1 -59.32 -66.21 0.34
CA MET A 1 -57.95 -66.01 -0.19
C MET A 1 -57.94 -64.79 -1.01
N ASP A 2 -57.61 -63.67 -0.43
CA ASP A 2 -57.36 -62.41 -1.10
C ASP A 2 -56.19 -61.74 -0.41
N GLU A 3 -55.04 -61.90 -1.06
CA GLU A 3 -53.82 -61.19 -0.69
C GLU A 3 -53.88 -59.80 -1.29
N ASN A 4 -54.29 -58.83 -0.49
CA ASN A 4 -54.08 -57.42 -0.82
C ASN A 4 -52.70 -57.02 -0.33
N GLN A 5 -51.72 -57.10 -1.19
CA GLN A 5 -50.48 -56.38 -1.09
C GLN A 5 -50.77 -54.91 -1.30
N THR A 6 -50.88 -54.13 -0.22
CA THR A 6 -50.85 -52.69 -0.24
C THR A 6 -49.41 -52.27 -0.62
N MET A 7 -49.23 -51.80 -1.84
CA MET A 7 -48.04 -51.04 -2.22
C MET A 7 -47.99 -49.82 -1.33
N ASP A 8 -46.85 -49.71 -0.61
CA ASP A 8 -46.48 -48.50 0.13
C ASP A 8 -46.34 -47.38 -0.92
N HIS A 9 -47.32 -46.50 -0.97
CA HIS A 9 -47.21 -45.29 -1.80
C HIS A 9 -46.11 -44.45 -1.18
N ASP A 10 -44.95 -44.33 -1.86
CA ASP A 10 -43.92 -43.36 -1.66
C ASP A 10 -44.58 -42.00 -1.37
N ARG A 11 -44.46 -41.51 -0.14
CA ARG A 11 -44.96 -40.18 0.23
C ARG A 11 -44.13 -39.14 -0.51
N ILE A 12 -44.57 -38.72 -1.66
CA ILE A 12 -44.00 -37.57 -2.37
C ILE A 12 -44.29 -36.33 -1.52
N MET A 13 -43.26 -35.88 -0.77
CA MET A 13 -43.29 -34.63 -0.06
C MET A 13 -42.98 -33.50 -1.06
N LYS A 14 -43.92 -32.54 -1.21
CA LYS A 14 -43.67 -31.33 -1.99
C LYS A 14 -42.74 -30.42 -1.19
N ILE A 15 -41.49 -30.28 -1.66
CA ILE A 15 -40.50 -29.38 -1.09
C ILE A 15 -40.49 -28.08 -1.90
N ASN A 16 -40.59 -26.92 -1.22
CA ASN A 16 -40.41 -25.65 -1.87
C ASN A 16 -38.93 -25.43 -2.15
N ILE A 17 -38.58 -25.35 -3.44
CA ILE A 17 -37.15 -25.22 -3.88
C ILE A 17 -36.48 -23.95 -3.32
N GLU A 18 -37.23 -22.86 -3.14
CA GLU A 18 -36.68 -21.62 -2.54
C GLU A 18 -36.31 -21.80 -1.08
N GLU A 19 -37.15 -22.50 -0.31
CA GLU A 19 -36.92 -22.76 1.13
C GLU A 19 -35.74 -23.74 1.30
N GLU A 20 -35.71 -24.81 0.50
CA GLU A 20 -34.64 -25.81 0.51
C GLU A 20 -33.29 -25.18 0.12
N MET A 21 -33.26 -24.37 -0.95
CA MET A 21 -32.05 -23.66 -1.35
C MET A 21 -31.59 -22.66 -0.28
N LYS A 22 -32.48 -21.93 0.37
CA LYS A 22 -32.13 -21.01 1.44
C LYS A 22 -31.52 -21.76 2.64
N SER A 23 -32.15 -22.84 3.07
CA SER A 23 -31.67 -23.66 4.18
C SER A 23 -30.31 -24.27 3.85
N SER A 24 -30.18 -24.95 2.70
CA SER A 24 -28.94 -25.57 2.26
C SER A 24 -27.80 -24.56 2.06
N TYR A 25 -28.11 -23.36 1.54
CA TYR A 25 -27.10 -22.30 1.40
C TYR A 25 -26.65 -21.73 2.75
N ILE A 26 -27.56 -21.59 3.69
CA ILE A 26 -27.21 -21.16 5.06
C ILE A 26 -26.32 -22.21 5.72
N ASP A 27 -26.68 -23.48 5.65
CA ASP A 27 -25.91 -24.59 6.23
C ASP A 27 -24.53 -24.68 5.60
N TYR A 28 -24.44 -24.59 4.27
CA TYR A 28 -23.15 -24.52 3.56
C TYR A 28 -22.33 -23.32 4.00
N SER A 29 -22.95 -22.13 4.07
CA SER A 29 -22.27 -20.89 4.45
C SER A 29 -21.74 -20.97 5.89
N MET A 30 -22.54 -21.50 6.81
CA MET A 30 -22.13 -21.73 8.21
C MET A 30 -20.95 -22.71 8.29
N SER A 31 -21.03 -23.82 7.56
CA SER A 31 -19.96 -24.80 7.49
C SER A 31 -18.64 -24.20 6.95
N VAL A 32 -18.72 -23.40 5.86
CA VAL A 32 -17.54 -22.74 5.28
C VAL A 32 -16.94 -21.72 6.24
N ILE A 33 -17.77 -20.97 6.96
CA ILE A 33 -17.34 -19.95 7.93
C ILE A 33 -16.65 -20.61 9.14
N VAL A 34 -17.36 -21.56 9.79
CA VAL A 34 -16.92 -22.11 11.10
C VAL A 34 -15.91 -23.24 10.94
N ALA A 35 -16.08 -24.12 9.94
CA ALA A 35 -15.32 -25.36 9.83
C ALA A 35 -14.28 -25.38 8.69
N ARG A 36 -14.04 -24.25 7.99
CA ARG A 36 -13.10 -24.26 6.84
C ARG A 36 -12.21 -23.01 6.75
N ALA A 37 -12.80 -21.81 6.63
CA ALA A 37 -12.08 -20.63 6.10
C ALA A 37 -11.46 -19.76 7.19
N LEU A 38 -12.10 -19.65 8.36
CA LEU A 38 -11.67 -18.72 9.41
C LEU A 38 -10.88 -19.44 10.50
N PRO A 39 -9.81 -18.79 11.03
CA PRO A 39 -9.05 -19.33 12.17
C PRO A 39 -9.81 -19.10 13.49
N ASP A 40 -9.58 -19.96 14.48
CA ASP A 40 -10.00 -19.72 15.86
C ASP A 40 -9.08 -18.68 16.51
N VAL A 41 -9.64 -17.74 17.28
CA VAL A 41 -8.89 -16.65 17.90
C VAL A 41 -7.86 -17.15 18.92
N ARG A 42 -8.12 -18.31 19.58
CA ARG A 42 -7.32 -18.86 20.66
C ARG A 42 -6.01 -19.47 20.16
N ASP A 43 -6.03 -20.23 19.07
CA ASP A 43 -4.87 -20.94 18.53
C ASP A 43 -4.42 -20.49 17.14
N GLY A 44 -5.20 -19.65 16.47
CA GLY A 44 -4.90 -19.12 15.14
C GLY A 44 -5.00 -20.15 14.00
N PHE A 45 -5.53 -21.35 14.27
CA PHE A 45 -5.61 -22.39 13.27
C PHE A 45 -6.99 -22.52 12.63
N LYS A 46 -6.98 -22.83 11.35
CA LYS A 46 -8.12 -23.43 10.67
C LYS A 46 -8.16 -24.93 10.99
N PRO A 47 -9.31 -25.59 10.83
CA PRO A 47 -9.41 -27.02 11.10
C PRO A 47 -8.37 -27.88 10.37
N VAL A 48 -8.08 -27.56 9.10
CA VAL A 48 -7.08 -28.31 8.31
C VAL A 48 -5.67 -28.23 8.91
N HIS A 49 -5.24 -27.04 9.39
CA HIS A 49 -3.92 -26.86 10.01
C HIS A 49 -3.83 -27.67 11.32
N ARG A 50 -4.87 -27.55 12.15
CA ARG A 50 -4.95 -28.26 13.45
C ARG A 50 -4.88 -29.78 13.24
N ARG A 51 -5.63 -30.31 12.27
CA ARG A 51 -5.65 -31.73 11.94
C ARG A 51 -4.33 -32.24 11.37
N ILE A 52 -3.60 -31.43 10.59
CA ILE A 52 -2.27 -31.78 10.08
C ILE A 52 -1.29 -31.92 11.24
N LEU A 53 -1.21 -30.94 12.13
CA LEU A 53 -0.29 -30.98 13.27
C LEU A 53 -0.63 -32.15 14.20
N TYR A 54 -1.91 -32.35 14.53
CA TYR A 54 -2.37 -33.45 15.37
C TYR A 54 -2.10 -34.83 14.74
N GLY A 55 -2.34 -34.98 13.43
CA GLY A 55 -2.02 -36.23 12.71
C GLY A 55 -0.52 -36.48 12.65
N MET A 56 0.32 -35.47 12.50
CA MET A 56 1.78 -35.61 12.55
C MET A 56 2.26 -36.07 13.95
N LEU A 57 1.68 -35.50 15.01
CA LEU A 57 1.95 -35.94 16.39
C LEU A 57 1.52 -37.41 16.59
N GLY A 58 0.34 -37.80 16.13
CA GLY A 58 -0.21 -39.15 16.26
C GLY A 58 0.64 -40.22 15.59
N ILE A 59 1.31 -39.93 14.46
CA ILE A 59 2.25 -40.86 13.84
C ILE A 59 3.68 -40.73 14.37
N GLY A 60 3.90 -39.90 15.42
CA GLY A 60 5.23 -39.67 16.00
C GLY A 60 6.20 -39.05 14.99
N ASN A 61 5.78 -38.03 14.20
CA ASN A 61 6.61 -37.34 13.23
C ASN A 61 7.17 -36.04 13.80
N THR A 62 7.88 -36.17 14.91
CA THR A 62 8.46 -35.10 15.72
C THR A 62 9.82 -34.63 15.18
N SER A 63 10.28 -33.46 15.67
CA SER A 63 11.50 -32.81 15.19
C SER A 63 12.79 -33.60 15.42
N ASP A 64 12.77 -34.50 16.42
CA ASP A 64 13.86 -35.41 16.79
C ASP A 64 13.89 -36.67 15.93
N LYS A 65 12.86 -36.95 15.13
CA LYS A 65 12.73 -38.15 14.30
C LYS A 65 13.15 -37.85 12.84
N PRO A 66 13.49 -38.93 12.08
CA PRO A 66 13.72 -38.80 10.65
C PRO A 66 12.49 -38.25 9.89
N TYR A 67 12.74 -37.53 8.81
CA TYR A 67 11.69 -37.08 7.91
C TYR A 67 10.82 -38.21 7.39
N LYS A 68 9.55 -37.95 7.20
CA LYS A 68 8.59 -38.85 6.56
C LYS A 68 8.07 -38.21 5.26
N LYS A 69 7.75 -39.04 4.26
CA LYS A 69 7.13 -38.56 3.03
C LYS A 69 5.85 -37.78 3.32
N CYS A 70 5.68 -36.63 2.72
CA CYS A 70 4.47 -35.81 2.88
C CYS A 70 3.19 -36.59 2.53
N ALA A 71 3.27 -37.52 1.54
CA ALA A 71 2.16 -38.39 1.19
C ALA A 71 1.67 -39.27 2.36
N ARG A 72 2.56 -39.67 3.28
CA ARG A 72 2.17 -40.43 4.48
C ARG A 72 1.38 -39.58 5.46
N VAL A 73 1.81 -38.34 5.68
CA VAL A 73 1.11 -37.38 6.55
C VAL A 73 -0.24 -37.05 5.97
N VAL A 74 -0.30 -36.71 4.67
CA VAL A 74 -1.55 -36.42 3.96
C VAL A 74 -2.53 -37.57 4.04
N GLY A 75 -2.06 -38.82 3.80
CA GLY A 75 -2.90 -40.02 3.92
C GLY A 75 -3.46 -40.24 5.31
N GLU A 76 -2.64 -40.03 6.36
CA GLU A 76 -3.08 -40.10 7.76
C GLU A 76 -4.19 -39.11 8.09
N VAL A 77 -3.99 -37.86 7.67
CA VAL A 77 -4.96 -36.77 7.92
C VAL A 77 -6.26 -36.98 7.16
N LEU A 78 -6.19 -37.40 5.89
CA LEU A 78 -7.38 -37.68 5.07
C LEU A 78 -8.18 -38.85 5.60
N GLY A 79 -7.47 -39.93 5.99
CA GLY A 79 -8.14 -41.16 6.43
C GLY A 79 -8.77 -41.08 7.81
N LYS A 80 -8.30 -40.15 8.66
CA LYS A 80 -8.73 -40.12 10.07
C LYS A 80 -9.48 -38.84 10.48
N TYR A 81 -9.15 -37.68 9.89
CA TYR A 81 -9.61 -36.41 10.44
C TYR A 81 -10.23 -35.44 9.40
N HIS A 82 -9.77 -35.47 8.15
CA HIS A 82 -10.14 -34.40 7.19
C HIS A 82 -10.61 -34.97 5.85
N PRO A 83 -11.91 -35.28 5.67
CA PRO A 83 -12.46 -35.96 4.49
C PRO A 83 -12.63 -35.01 3.29
N HIS A 84 -11.52 -34.42 2.80
CA HIS A 84 -11.47 -33.50 1.67
C HIS A 84 -10.35 -33.88 0.68
N GLY A 85 -10.15 -33.10 -0.39
CA GLY A 85 -9.14 -33.41 -1.41
C GLY A 85 -7.70 -33.34 -0.88
N ASP A 86 -6.86 -34.26 -1.34
CA ASP A 86 -5.44 -34.39 -0.98
C ASP A 86 -4.63 -33.13 -1.29
N PHE A 87 -4.93 -32.44 -2.40
CA PHE A 87 -4.31 -31.16 -2.77
C PHE A 87 -4.52 -30.09 -1.72
N SER A 88 -5.68 -30.02 -1.08
CA SER A 88 -5.97 -29.02 -0.06
C SER A 88 -5.16 -29.24 1.21
N VAL A 89 -5.04 -30.51 1.63
CA VAL A 89 -4.23 -30.90 2.81
C VAL A 89 -2.75 -30.70 2.53
N TYR A 90 -2.27 -31.16 1.35
CA TYR A 90 -0.87 -31.01 0.97
C TYR A 90 -0.48 -29.54 0.82
N GLY A 91 -1.32 -28.72 0.18
CA GLY A 91 -1.08 -27.29 0.04
C GLY A 91 -1.01 -26.54 1.39
N ALA A 92 -1.87 -26.90 2.35
CA ALA A 92 -1.82 -26.36 3.71
C ALA A 92 -0.54 -26.80 4.45
N LEU A 93 -0.16 -28.07 4.33
CA LEU A 93 1.07 -28.62 4.90
C LEU A 93 2.31 -27.90 4.38
N VAL A 94 2.42 -27.77 3.04
CA VAL A 94 3.54 -27.08 2.39
C VAL A 94 3.64 -25.64 2.86
N ARG A 95 2.51 -24.91 2.89
CA ARG A 95 2.49 -23.51 3.31
C ARG A 95 3.01 -23.31 4.74
N MET A 96 2.71 -24.22 5.67
CA MET A 96 3.23 -24.17 7.04
C MET A 96 4.75 -24.40 7.15
N GLY A 97 5.41 -24.89 6.08
CA GLY A 97 6.86 -25.08 5.99
C GLY A 97 7.57 -24.02 5.11
N GLN A 98 6.86 -23.02 4.55
CA GLN A 98 7.44 -22.00 3.69
C GLN A 98 7.85 -20.75 4.49
N GLU A 99 9.14 -20.43 4.50
CA GLU A 99 9.73 -19.33 5.28
C GLU A 99 9.31 -17.93 4.78
N TRP A 100 8.86 -17.81 3.53
CA TRP A 100 8.34 -16.54 2.96
C TRP A 100 6.83 -16.35 3.18
N ASN A 101 6.12 -17.39 3.66
CA ASN A 101 4.69 -17.32 3.99
C ASN A 101 4.44 -17.27 5.50
N MET A 102 5.25 -18.00 6.29
CA MET A 102 5.13 -18.09 7.73
C MET A 102 6.25 -17.29 8.39
N ARG A 103 5.92 -16.45 9.36
CA ARG A 103 6.95 -15.72 10.12
C ARG A 103 7.79 -16.69 10.95
N TYR A 104 7.12 -17.74 11.46
CA TYR A 104 7.74 -18.88 12.13
C TYR A 104 7.12 -20.17 11.60
N THR A 105 7.94 -20.99 10.94
CA THR A 105 7.48 -22.23 10.33
C THR A 105 7.11 -23.30 11.36
N LEU A 106 6.02 -24.01 11.12
CA LEU A 106 5.51 -25.07 12.01
C LEU A 106 5.91 -26.46 11.51
N ILE A 107 6.30 -26.55 10.26
CA ILE A 107 6.75 -27.78 9.59
C ILE A 107 8.16 -27.53 9.07
N ASP A 108 9.02 -28.50 9.31
CA ASP A 108 10.36 -28.61 8.73
C ASP A 108 10.25 -29.50 7.50
N GLY A 109 10.44 -28.88 6.31
CA GLY A 109 10.29 -29.52 5.01
C GLY A 109 11.62 -29.84 4.35
N GLN A 110 11.69 -30.99 3.66
CA GLN A 110 12.83 -31.37 2.86
C GLN A 110 12.41 -31.65 1.42
N GLY A 111 13.16 -31.08 0.46
CA GLY A 111 12.85 -31.13 -0.97
C GLY A 111 12.27 -29.82 -1.48
N ASN A 112 11.63 -29.85 -2.65
CA ASN A 112 11.05 -28.65 -3.26
C ASN A 112 9.66 -28.36 -2.65
N PHE A 113 9.60 -27.33 -1.80
CA PHE A 113 8.38 -26.78 -1.18
C PHE A 113 7.86 -25.54 -1.92
N GLY A 114 8.31 -25.29 -3.17
CA GLY A 114 8.03 -24.10 -3.94
C GLY A 114 9.12 -23.03 -3.78
N SER A 115 8.92 -21.88 -4.38
CA SER A 115 9.81 -20.73 -4.30
C SER A 115 9.06 -19.41 -4.18
N VAL A 116 9.76 -18.31 -3.90
CA VAL A 116 9.25 -16.94 -3.93
C VAL A 116 8.87 -16.51 -5.36
N ASP A 117 9.40 -17.20 -6.38
CA ASP A 117 9.06 -17.01 -7.79
C ASP A 117 7.68 -17.57 -8.17
N GLY A 118 7.03 -18.26 -7.23
CA GLY A 118 5.71 -18.85 -7.45
C GLY A 118 5.76 -20.26 -8.01
N ASP A 119 6.92 -20.90 -8.03
CA ASP A 119 7.02 -22.30 -8.38
C ASP A 119 6.15 -23.17 -7.48
N SER A 120 5.49 -24.13 -8.09
CA SER A 120 4.71 -25.11 -7.35
C SER A 120 5.60 -26.08 -6.61
N PRO A 121 5.19 -26.55 -5.40
CA PRO A 121 5.91 -27.61 -4.71
C PRO A 121 5.92 -28.89 -5.54
N ALA A 122 6.96 -29.70 -5.37
CA ALA A 122 7.01 -31.02 -6.00
C ALA A 122 5.87 -31.91 -5.45
N ALA A 123 5.46 -32.93 -6.21
CA ALA A 123 4.41 -33.84 -5.76
C ALA A 123 4.77 -34.49 -4.41
N MET A 124 3.77 -34.68 -3.53
CA MET A 124 3.91 -35.14 -2.13
C MET A 124 4.65 -36.48 -1.97
N ARG A 125 4.81 -37.29 -3.04
CA ARG A 125 5.61 -38.51 -3.01
C ARG A 125 7.11 -38.26 -3.04
N TYR A 126 7.55 -37.07 -3.46
CA TYR A 126 8.96 -36.69 -3.50
C TYR A 126 9.38 -35.89 -2.27
N THR A 127 8.52 -35.00 -1.77
CA THR A 127 8.78 -34.15 -0.62
C THR A 127 8.68 -34.93 0.70
N GLU A 128 9.43 -34.47 1.70
CA GLU A 128 9.44 -35.02 3.04
C GLU A 128 9.21 -33.93 4.07
N CYS A 129 8.66 -34.29 5.23
CA CYS A 129 8.38 -33.34 6.30
C CYS A 129 8.46 -33.98 7.68
N ARG A 130 8.64 -33.15 8.68
CA ARG A 130 8.46 -33.41 10.09
C ARG A 130 7.98 -32.15 10.80
N LEU A 131 7.52 -32.27 12.05
CA LEU A 131 7.22 -31.09 12.86
C LEU A 131 8.50 -30.30 13.11
N SER A 132 8.39 -28.96 13.06
CA SER A 132 9.42 -28.09 13.61
C SER A 132 9.36 -28.12 15.13
N LYS A 133 10.42 -27.68 15.81
CA LYS A 133 10.40 -27.53 17.27
C LYS A 133 9.26 -26.65 17.76
N MET A 134 8.97 -25.56 17.02
CA MET A 134 7.87 -24.67 17.32
C MET A 134 6.50 -25.33 17.08
N GLY A 135 6.38 -26.12 16.02
CA GLY A 135 5.17 -26.90 15.74
C GLY A 135 4.84 -27.92 16.82
N GLU A 136 5.87 -28.54 17.44
CA GLU A 136 5.69 -29.42 18.61
C GLU A 136 5.22 -28.61 19.83
N HIS A 137 5.85 -27.47 20.09
CA HIS A 137 5.59 -26.67 21.28
C HIS A 137 4.15 -26.09 21.32
N ILE A 138 3.51 -25.94 20.16
CA ILE A 138 2.08 -25.58 20.05
C ILE A 138 1.17 -26.66 20.65
N MET A 139 1.60 -27.92 20.63
CA MET A 139 0.84 -29.09 21.09
C MET A 139 1.26 -29.57 22.46
N ASP A 140 2.16 -28.87 23.15
CA ASP A 140 2.56 -29.20 24.51
C ASP A 140 1.34 -29.28 25.43
N ASP A 141 1.36 -30.20 26.35
CA ASP A 141 0.30 -30.40 27.34
C ASP A 141 -1.06 -30.91 26.77
N LEU A 142 -1.13 -31.33 25.48
CA LEU A 142 -2.36 -31.85 24.87
C LEU A 142 -2.86 -33.14 25.53
N ASP A 143 -1.94 -33.94 26.09
CA ASP A 143 -2.19 -35.19 26.83
C ASP A 143 -2.69 -34.95 28.27
N LYS A 144 -2.78 -33.72 28.74
CA LYS A 144 -3.15 -33.31 30.09
C LYS A 144 -4.57 -32.77 30.21
N GLU A 145 -5.47 -33.15 29.34
CA GLU A 145 -6.89 -32.73 29.34
C GLU A 145 -7.08 -31.19 29.33
N THR A 146 -6.14 -30.47 28.74
CA THR A 146 -6.11 -28.98 28.73
C THR A 146 -7.12 -28.34 27.80
N VAL A 147 -7.62 -29.06 26.80
CA VAL A 147 -8.59 -28.63 25.82
C VAL A 147 -9.69 -29.66 25.61
N ASP A 148 -10.82 -29.20 25.07
CA ASP A 148 -11.94 -30.10 24.78
C ASP A 148 -11.65 -30.92 23.52
N MET A 149 -12.03 -32.19 23.56
CA MET A 149 -11.94 -33.10 22.42
C MET A 149 -13.31 -33.30 21.79
N THR A 150 -13.36 -33.48 20.50
CA THR A 150 -14.57 -33.78 19.72
C THR A 150 -14.32 -35.02 18.87
N ASN A 151 -15.42 -35.71 18.49
CA ASN A 151 -15.30 -36.83 17.59
C ASN A 151 -14.91 -36.34 16.18
N ASN A 152 -14.16 -37.17 15.46
CA ASN A 152 -13.84 -36.97 14.06
C ASN A 152 -15.10 -37.19 13.18
N PHE A 153 -14.97 -37.14 11.87
CA PHE A 153 -16.09 -37.19 10.92
C PHE A 153 -16.85 -38.55 10.89
N ASP A 154 -16.25 -39.65 11.37
CA ASP A 154 -16.84 -40.99 11.41
C ASP A 154 -17.08 -41.51 12.81
N ASP A 155 -16.96 -40.70 13.85
CA ASP A 155 -17.11 -40.97 15.25
C ASP A 155 -16.19 -42.11 15.81
N THR A 156 -15.12 -42.45 15.09
CA THR A 156 -14.21 -43.52 15.51
C THR A 156 -13.04 -43.01 16.36
N LEU A 157 -12.65 -41.76 16.23
CA LEU A 157 -11.51 -41.13 16.90
C LEU A 157 -11.90 -39.77 17.47
N GLN A 158 -11.04 -39.26 18.33
CA GLN A 158 -11.19 -37.87 18.83
C GLN A 158 -10.10 -36.96 18.29
N GLU A 159 -10.47 -35.72 18.10
CA GLU A 159 -9.57 -34.61 17.69
C GLU A 159 -9.76 -33.39 18.60
N PRO A 160 -8.72 -32.57 18.84
CA PRO A 160 -8.83 -31.41 19.70
C PRO A 160 -9.63 -30.29 18.98
N THR A 161 -10.53 -29.65 19.72
CA THR A 161 -11.28 -28.50 19.21
C THR A 161 -10.40 -27.26 19.02
N VAL A 162 -9.36 -27.13 19.84
CA VAL A 162 -8.36 -26.05 19.83
C VAL A 162 -7.03 -26.58 20.35
N MET A 163 -5.90 -25.99 19.97
CA MET A 163 -4.59 -26.36 20.50
C MET A 163 -4.28 -25.63 21.81
N PRO A 164 -3.62 -26.29 22.79
CA PRO A 164 -3.24 -25.68 24.07
C PRO A 164 -1.98 -24.79 23.94
N THR A 165 -1.90 -24.01 22.88
CA THR A 165 -0.67 -23.33 22.48
C THR A 165 -0.18 -22.30 23.49
N LYS A 166 1.13 -22.28 23.75
CA LYS A 166 1.85 -21.22 24.48
C LYS A 166 2.28 -20.08 23.55
N ILE A 167 2.07 -20.23 22.25
CA ILE A 167 2.48 -19.30 21.20
C ILE A 167 1.24 -18.55 20.70
N PRO A 168 1.20 -17.21 20.67
CA PRO A 168 0.09 -16.43 20.14
C PRO A 168 0.05 -16.49 18.60
N ASN A 169 -0.17 -17.69 18.06
CA ASN A 169 0.03 -18.03 16.67
C ASN A 169 -0.84 -17.20 15.70
N LEU A 170 -2.06 -16.79 16.12
CA LEU A 170 -2.92 -15.94 15.29
C LEU A 170 -2.25 -14.60 14.94
N LEU A 171 -1.57 -13.96 15.89
CA LEU A 171 -0.84 -12.72 15.68
C LEU A 171 0.52 -12.97 15.03
N VAL A 172 1.26 -13.97 15.49
CA VAL A 172 2.63 -14.22 15.07
C VAL A 172 2.71 -14.67 13.62
N ASN A 173 1.90 -15.65 13.20
CA ASN A 173 1.89 -16.18 11.84
C ASN A 173 0.76 -15.58 10.96
N GLY A 174 -0.17 -14.84 11.57
CA GLY A 174 -1.29 -14.28 10.85
C GLY A 174 -2.20 -15.33 10.22
N GLY A 175 -2.93 -14.92 9.19
CA GLY A 175 -3.79 -15.83 8.44
C GLY A 175 -4.60 -15.12 7.37
N ASN A 176 -4.86 -15.83 6.28
CA ASN A 176 -5.77 -15.37 5.24
C ASN A 176 -6.83 -16.42 4.96
N GLY A 177 -8.04 -16.02 4.62
CA GLY A 177 -9.12 -16.94 4.30
C GLY A 177 -10.29 -16.24 3.67
N ILE A 178 -10.94 -16.93 2.73
CA ILE A 178 -12.13 -16.44 2.04
C ILE A 178 -13.30 -17.34 2.43
N ALA A 179 -14.27 -16.80 3.13
CA ALA A 179 -15.51 -17.44 3.50
C ALA A 179 -16.70 -16.89 2.67
N VAL A 180 -17.90 -17.35 2.95
CA VAL A 180 -19.10 -16.80 2.32
C VAL A 180 -19.44 -15.47 2.96
N GLY A 181 -19.45 -14.39 2.18
CA GLY A 181 -19.81 -13.05 2.64
C GLY A 181 -18.75 -12.33 3.49
N MET A 182 -17.61 -12.97 3.79
CA MET A 182 -16.52 -12.35 4.56
C MET A 182 -15.18 -12.97 4.20
N ALA A 183 -14.09 -12.22 4.47
CA ALA A 183 -12.73 -12.71 4.31
C ALA A 183 -11.89 -12.26 5.50
N THR A 184 -10.87 -13.03 5.86
CA THR A 184 -9.87 -12.63 6.85
C THR A 184 -8.52 -12.45 6.18
N ASN A 185 -7.77 -11.44 6.61
CA ASN A 185 -6.41 -11.17 6.18
C ASN A 185 -5.63 -10.52 7.32
N MET A 186 -5.02 -11.36 8.15
CA MET A 186 -4.29 -10.94 9.34
C MET A 186 -2.79 -10.92 9.04
N PRO A 187 -2.10 -9.82 9.35
CA PRO A 187 -0.66 -9.72 9.17
C PRO A 187 0.09 -10.55 10.23
N THR A 188 1.33 -10.88 9.90
CA THR A 188 2.27 -11.53 10.81
C THR A 188 2.96 -10.52 11.73
N HIS A 189 3.44 -10.97 12.90
CA HIS A 189 4.13 -10.12 13.87
C HIS A 189 5.37 -10.80 14.47
N ASN A 190 6.25 -10.03 15.08
CA ASN A 190 7.38 -10.53 15.81
C ASN A 190 6.94 -11.23 17.11
N LEU A 191 7.47 -12.42 17.36
CA LEU A 191 7.08 -13.22 18.53
C LEU A 191 7.42 -12.53 19.86
N GLY A 192 8.63 -11.96 19.96
CA GLY A 192 9.07 -11.27 21.17
C GLY A 192 8.18 -10.08 21.51
N GLU A 193 7.84 -9.27 20.52
CA GLU A 193 6.97 -8.10 20.66
C GLU A 193 5.55 -8.50 21.09
N VAL A 194 5.00 -9.55 20.49
CA VAL A 194 3.64 -10.05 20.84
C VAL A 194 3.62 -10.62 22.26
N ILE A 195 4.66 -11.35 22.68
CA ILE A 195 4.77 -11.87 24.05
C ILE A 195 4.87 -10.71 25.04
N ASP A 196 5.69 -9.69 24.77
CA ASP A 196 5.79 -8.50 25.62
C ASP A 196 4.42 -7.79 25.75
N GLY A 197 3.68 -7.67 24.66
CA GLY A 197 2.32 -7.15 24.65
C GLY A 197 1.34 -8.00 25.45
N CYS A 198 1.44 -9.35 25.40
CA CYS A 198 0.64 -10.27 26.21
C CYS A 198 0.98 -10.11 27.71
N CYS A 199 2.26 -10.00 28.06
CA CYS A 199 2.69 -9.78 29.42
C CYS A 199 2.19 -8.42 29.96
N ALA A 200 2.27 -7.34 29.15
CA ALA A 200 1.73 -6.04 29.51
C ALA A 200 0.21 -6.07 29.74
N TYR A 201 -0.52 -6.84 28.92
CA TYR A 201 -1.98 -7.05 29.11
C TYR A 201 -2.31 -7.85 30.37
N ILE A 202 -1.50 -8.87 30.73
CA ILE A 202 -1.67 -9.64 31.97
C ILE A 202 -1.50 -8.73 33.19
N ASP A 203 -0.54 -7.79 33.13
CA ASP A 203 -0.29 -6.83 34.23
C ASP A 203 -1.37 -5.74 34.30
N ASN A 204 -1.84 -5.27 33.14
CA ASN A 204 -2.87 -4.23 33.04
C ASN A 204 -3.91 -4.59 31.97
N PRO A 205 -5.03 -5.24 32.33
CA PRO A 205 -6.10 -5.57 31.39
C PRO A 205 -6.82 -4.37 30.75
N ASP A 206 -6.67 -3.19 31.34
CA ASP A 206 -7.29 -1.95 30.84
C ASP A 206 -6.38 -1.21 29.83
N ILE A 207 -5.17 -1.71 29.55
CA ILE A 207 -4.25 -1.14 28.56
C ILE A 207 -4.98 -0.86 27.24
N ASP A 208 -4.83 0.33 26.69
CA ASP A 208 -5.42 0.72 25.40
C ASP A 208 -4.55 0.29 24.22
N THR A 209 -5.01 0.57 23.00
CA THR A 209 -4.28 0.21 21.78
C THR A 209 -2.95 0.96 21.68
N ASP A 210 -2.91 2.24 22.05
CA ASP A 210 -1.67 3.04 22.02
C ASP A 210 -0.64 2.50 23.02
N GLY A 211 -1.07 2.05 24.20
CA GLY A 211 -0.21 1.36 25.18
C GLY A 211 0.32 0.02 24.65
N LEU A 212 -0.51 -0.77 23.98
CA LEU A 212 -0.07 -2.04 23.34
C LEU A 212 0.90 -1.79 22.18
N MET A 213 0.75 -0.70 21.44
CA MET A 213 1.64 -0.34 20.34
C MET A 213 3.06 0.03 20.80
N GLN A 214 3.28 0.31 22.09
CA GLN A 214 4.64 0.45 22.63
C GLN A 214 5.40 -0.88 22.62
N TYR A 215 4.70 -2.00 22.71
CA TYR A 215 5.27 -3.35 22.68
C TYR A 215 5.14 -4.00 21.29
N ILE A 216 4.03 -3.76 20.60
CA ILE A 216 3.72 -4.31 19.26
C ILE A 216 3.55 -3.13 18.28
N PRO A 217 4.66 -2.53 17.82
CA PRO A 217 4.60 -1.24 17.08
C PRO A 217 3.94 -1.38 15.70
N ALA A 218 4.14 -2.50 15.02
CA ALA A 218 3.59 -2.77 13.69
C ALA A 218 3.72 -4.26 13.32
N PRO A 219 3.06 -4.74 12.26
CA PRO A 219 3.31 -6.05 11.68
C PRO A 219 4.79 -6.28 11.34
N ASP A 220 5.19 -7.56 11.33
CA ASP A 220 6.53 -8.01 10.97
C ASP A 220 6.42 -9.14 9.95
N PHE A 221 6.70 -8.82 8.69
CA PHE A 221 6.52 -9.75 7.58
C PHE A 221 7.73 -10.68 7.40
N PRO A 222 7.53 -11.94 7.02
CA PRO A 222 8.63 -12.89 6.82
C PRO A 222 9.60 -12.47 5.70
N THR A 223 9.13 -11.70 4.72
CA THR A 223 9.93 -11.19 3.59
C THR A 223 10.63 -9.86 3.88
N GLY A 224 10.58 -9.35 5.12
CA GLY A 224 11.16 -8.05 5.48
C GLY A 224 10.41 -6.88 4.89
N ALA A 225 11.08 -6.06 4.11
CA ALA A 225 10.56 -4.83 3.50
C ALA A 225 10.29 -3.69 4.52
N THR A 226 9.75 -2.57 4.07
CA THR A 226 9.53 -1.39 4.91
C THR A 226 8.07 -0.98 4.94
N ILE A 227 7.51 -0.82 6.13
CA ILE A 227 6.18 -0.21 6.34
C ILE A 227 6.32 1.30 6.29
N TYR A 228 5.51 1.94 5.45
CA TYR A 228 5.45 3.40 5.31
C TYR A 228 4.13 3.94 5.86
N GLY A 229 4.24 4.84 6.84
CA GLY A 229 3.10 5.42 7.54
C GLY A 229 2.54 4.52 8.65
N ILE A 230 2.34 5.09 9.84
CA ILE A 230 1.84 4.35 11.00
C ILE A 230 0.31 4.39 11.11
N GLN A 231 -0.37 5.34 10.45
CA GLN A 231 -1.81 5.53 10.60
C GLN A 231 -2.60 4.30 10.17
N GLY A 232 -2.24 3.66 9.04
CA GLY A 232 -2.92 2.44 8.59
C GLY A 232 -2.73 1.24 9.54
N VAL A 233 -1.62 1.19 10.28
CA VAL A 233 -1.38 0.21 11.34
C VAL A 233 -2.27 0.51 12.55
N LYS A 234 -2.33 1.78 12.98
CA LYS A 234 -3.17 2.21 14.09
C LYS A 234 -4.63 1.92 13.82
N ASP A 235 -5.13 2.29 12.64
CA ASP A 235 -6.51 1.98 12.21
C ASP A 235 -6.79 0.46 12.27
N ALA A 236 -5.83 -0.37 11.80
CA ALA A 236 -5.97 -1.82 11.84
C ALA A 236 -6.02 -2.37 13.28
N TYR A 237 -5.21 -1.84 14.18
CA TYR A 237 -5.13 -2.29 15.56
C TYR A 237 -6.34 -1.84 16.40
N GLU A 238 -6.89 -0.66 16.13
CA GLU A 238 -8.08 -0.15 16.81
C GLU A 238 -9.37 -0.80 16.32
N THR A 239 -9.53 -0.89 14.99
CA THR A 239 -10.82 -1.27 14.39
C THR A 239 -10.85 -2.70 13.82
N GLY A 240 -9.71 -3.37 13.75
CA GLY A 240 -9.55 -4.63 13.02
C GLY A 240 -9.47 -4.47 11.50
N ARG A 241 -9.51 -3.25 10.97
CA ARG A 241 -9.40 -2.94 9.54
C ARG A 241 -8.45 -1.79 9.30
N GLY A 242 -7.53 -1.97 8.37
CA GLY A 242 -6.59 -0.92 8.00
C GLY A 242 -5.89 -1.22 6.69
N ARG A 243 -5.23 -0.21 6.13
CA ARG A 243 -4.43 -0.34 4.91
C ARG A 243 -2.99 0.03 5.22
N ILE A 244 -2.11 -0.94 5.20
CA ILE A 244 -0.69 -0.78 5.47
C ILE A 244 0.06 -0.71 4.15
N VAL A 245 0.84 0.34 3.94
CA VAL A 245 1.69 0.47 2.75
C VAL A 245 3.03 -0.18 3.04
N VAL A 246 3.41 -1.14 2.18
CA VAL A 246 4.67 -1.88 2.29
C VAL A 246 5.50 -1.62 1.03
N ARG A 247 6.74 -1.19 1.19
CA ARG A 247 7.72 -0.97 0.11
C ARG A 247 8.85 -1.97 0.18
N ALA A 248 9.30 -2.40 -0.98
CA ALA A 248 10.52 -3.17 -1.15
C ALA A 248 11.73 -2.41 -0.59
N THR A 249 12.69 -3.12 -0.02
CA THR A 249 14.00 -2.58 0.33
C THR A 249 14.84 -2.51 -0.93
N ALA A 250 15.21 -1.29 -1.32
CA ALA A 250 16.00 -1.05 -2.52
C ALA A 250 17.10 -0.03 -2.23
N GLU A 251 18.29 -0.30 -2.75
CA GLU A 251 19.47 0.56 -2.64
C GLU A 251 19.97 0.94 -4.02
N ILE A 252 20.60 2.12 -4.12
CA ILE A 252 21.21 2.58 -5.37
C ILE A 252 22.71 2.40 -5.24
N GLU A 253 23.26 1.49 -6.04
CA GLU A 253 24.69 1.29 -6.18
C GLU A 253 25.20 2.15 -7.34
N SER A 254 26.04 3.15 -7.05
CA SER A 254 26.68 3.98 -8.08
C SER A 254 27.85 3.24 -8.71
N GLY A 255 27.80 3.07 -10.04
CA GLY A 255 28.86 2.44 -10.83
C GLY A 255 29.63 3.47 -11.68
N GLU A 256 30.84 3.11 -12.14
CA GLU A 256 31.68 3.98 -12.98
C GLU A 256 30.99 4.43 -14.29
N ASN A 257 30.10 3.61 -14.84
CA ASN A 257 29.43 3.87 -16.12
C ASN A 257 27.93 4.14 -16.01
N HIS A 258 27.24 3.59 -15.03
CA HIS A 258 25.80 3.69 -14.80
C HIS A 258 25.44 3.24 -13.39
N ASP A 259 24.39 3.82 -12.84
CA ASP A 259 23.83 3.42 -11.54
C ASP A 259 23.02 2.14 -11.67
N LYS A 260 22.93 1.40 -10.56
CA LYS A 260 22.09 0.19 -10.42
C LYS A 260 21.12 0.37 -9.27
N ILE A 261 19.88 0.00 -9.47
CA ILE A 261 18.91 -0.16 -8.39
C ILE A 261 18.89 -1.62 -8.00
N VAL A 262 19.30 -1.91 -6.77
CA VAL A 262 19.38 -3.26 -6.21
C VAL A 262 18.26 -3.45 -5.21
N ILE A 263 17.38 -4.43 -5.46
CA ILE A 263 16.23 -4.76 -4.62
C ILE A 263 16.56 -6.06 -3.89
N THR A 264 16.59 -5.99 -2.55
CA THR A 264 16.97 -7.10 -1.68
C THR A 264 15.77 -7.73 -0.96
N GLU A 265 14.66 -7.00 -0.81
CA GLU A 265 13.45 -7.46 -0.18
C GLU A 265 12.23 -6.96 -0.95
N ILE A 266 11.18 -7.77 -1.02
CA ILE A 266 9.91 -7.44 -1.70
C ILE A 266 8.75 -7.48 -0.71
N PRO A 267 7.65 -6.75 -0.97
CA PRO A 267 6.47 -6.77 -0.11
C PRO A 267 5.88 -8.16 0.03
N TYR A 268 5.35 -8.46 1.21
CA TYR A 268 4.75 -9.75 1.53
C TYR A 268 3.65 -10.14 0.54
N GLY A 269 3.72 -11.39 0.06
CA GLY A 269 2.75 -11.96 -0.89
C GLY A 269 2.97 -11.56 -2.35
N VAL A 270 4.01 -10.78 -2.66
CA VAL A 270 4.38 -10.45 -4.05
C VAL A 270 5.18 -11.62 -4.66
N ASN A 271 4.83 -12.00 -5.88
CA ASN A 271 5.57 -12.97 -6.68
C ASN A 271 6.77 -12.26 -7.36
N LYS A 272 8.00 -12.77 -7.11
CA LYS A 272 9.24 -12.16 -7.59
C LYS A 272 9.35 -12.18 -9.12
N GLU A 273 9.05 -13.30 -9.77
CA GLU A 273 9.12 -13.44 -11.23
C GLU A 273 8.16 -12.48 -11.93
N GLN A 274 6.91 -12.41 -11.47
CA GLN A 274 5.92 -11.47 -12.02
C GLN A 274 6.33 -10.02 -11.82
N LEU A 275 6.98 -9.70 -10.71
CA LEU A 275 7.50 -8.36 -10.44
C LEU A 275 8.63 -8.00 -11.43
N VAL A 276 9.57 -8.90 -11.65
CA VAL A 276 10.69 -8.71 -12.61
C VAL A 276 10.14 -8.53 -14.02
N MET A 277 9.17 -9.36 -14.43
CA MET A 277 8.50 -9.22 -15.72
C MET A 277 7.76 -7.87 -15.86
N ALA A 278 7.04 -7.45 -14.83
CA ALA A 278 6.33 -6.17 -14.85
C ALA A 278 7.29 -4.97 -15.00
N ILE A 279 8.45 -5.00 -14.35
CA ILE A 279 9.49 -3.96 -14.50
C ILE A 279 10.03 -3.96 -15.94
N ALA A 280 10.31 -5.13 -16.51
CA ALA A 280 10.80 -5.26 -17.88
C ALA A 280 9.77 -4.79 -18.92
N ASP A 281 8.48 -5.08 -18.71
CA ASP A 281 7.41 -4.66 -19.60
C ASP A 281 7.20 -3.14 -19.59
N LEU A 282 7.37 -2.46 -18.44
CA LEU A 282 7.35 -0.98 -18.37
C LEU A 282 8.43 -0.34 -19.27
N ALA A 283 9.61 -0.96 -19.35
CA ALA A 283 10.68 -0.52 -20.25
C ALA A 283 10.34 -0.78 -21.71
N LYS A 284 9.81 -1.97 -22.04
CA LYS A 284 9.41 -2.39 -23.39
C LYS A 284 8.28 -1.52 -23.97
N GLU A 285 7.27 -1.23 -23.16
CA GLU A 285 6.12 -0.41 -23.54
C GLU A 285 6.46 1.08 -23.62
N GLY A 286 7.68 1.49 -23.21
CA GLY A 286 8.10 2.90 -23.18
C GLY A 286 7.37 3.76 -22.15
N ARG A 287 6.71 3.13 -21.17
CA ARG A 287 6.00 3.83 -20.08
C ARG A 287 6.98 4.40 -19.05
N VAL A 288 8.13 3.79 -18.91
CA VAL A 288 9.23 4.25 -18.04
C VAL A 288 10.52 4.27 -18.85
N ASP A 289 11.01 5.48 -19.09
CA ASP A 289 12.37 5.67 -19.62
C ASP A 289 13.40 5.57 -18.48
N GLY A 290 14.60 5.17 -18.82
CA GLY A 290 15.71 5.10 -17.86
C GLY A 290 16.11 3.69 -17.47
N ILE A 291 15.34 2.65 -17.76
CA ILE A 291 15.71 1.24 -17.56
C ILE A 291 16.56 0.79 -18.74
N ALA A 292 17.79 0.32 -18.47
CA ALA A 292 18.67 -0.28 -19.47
C ALA A 292 18.46 -1.81 -19.52
N ASN A 293 18.44 -2.47 -18.37
CA ASN A 293 18.26 -3.91 -18.24
C ASN A 293 17.65 -4.26 -16.89
N VAL A 294 17.08 -5.46 -16.74
CA VAL A 294 16.58 -6.02 -15.49
C VAL A 294 17.07 -7.45 -15.37
N ASN A 295 17.82 -7.73 -14.30
CA ASN A 295 18.38 -9.05 -14.02
C ASN A 295 17.91 -9.55 -12.66
N ASP A 296 17.67 -10.85 -12.55
CA ASP A 296 17.53 -11.54 -11.27
C ASP A 296 18.84 -12.25 -10.94
N GLU A 297 19.55 -11.73 -9.95
CA GLU A 297 20.82 -12.26 -9.43
C GLU A 297 20.62 -13.00 -8.10
N SER A 298 19.36 -13.34 -7.75
CA SER A 298 19.05 -14.04 -6.50
C SER A 298 19.75 -15.40 -6.41
N GLY A 299 20.26 -15.73 -5.25
CA GLY A 299 21.00 -16.95 -5.02
C GLY A 299 21.04 -17.37 -3.54
N ARG A 300 22.03 -18.17 -3.16
CA ARG A 300 22.22 -18.64 -1.77
C ARG A 300 22.46 -17.51 -0.76
N GLN A 301 22.88 -16.34 -1.23
CA GLN A 301 23.16 -15.16 -0.39
C GLN A 301 21.88 -14.32 -0.13
N GLY A 302 20.76 -14.68 -0.74
CA GLY A 302 19.49 -13.98 -0.59
C GLY A 302 18.92 -13.50 -1.94
N MET A 303 17.87 -12.71 -1.85
CA MET A 303 17.22 -12.08 -2.98
C MET A 303 18.05 -10.87 -3.47
N ARG A 304 18.23 -10.78 -4.80
CA ARG A 304 18.92 -9.67 -5.44
C ARG A 304 18.34 -9.45 -6.85
N ILE A 305 17.46 -8.49 -7.00
CA ILE A 305 16.95 -8.05 -8.30
C ILE A 305 17.70 -6.76 -8.66
N VAL A 306 18.33 -6.72 -9.83
CA VAL A 306 19.15 -5.59 -10.28
C VAL A 306 18.48 -4.93 -11.48
N VAL A 307 18.22 -3.63 -11.37
CA VAL A 307 17.74 -2.79 -12.48
C VAL A 307 18.88 -1.86 -12.89
N ASP A 308 19.46 -2.07 -14.06
CA ASP A 308 20.48 -1.21 -14.62
C ASP A 308 19.84 0.08 -15.15
N VAL A 309 20.37 1.24 -14.71
CA VAL A 309 19.85 2.57 -15.06
C VAL A 309 20.61 3.11 -16.26
N LYS A 310 19.94 3.74 -17.23
CA LYS A 310 20.60 4.42 -18.36
C LYS A 310 21.42 5.62 -17.86
N ARG A 311 22.49 5.98 -18.57
CA ARG A 311 23.42 7.06 -18.20
C ARG A 311 22.78 8.43 -18.05
N ASP A 312 21.73 8.69 -18.80
CA ASP A 312 20.99 9.96 -18.87
C ASP A 312 19.77 9.99 -17.91
N ALA A 313 19.59 8.96 -17.07
CA ALA A 313 18.45 8.83 -16.17
C ALA A 313 18.90 8.94 -14.70
N ASN A 314 18.07 9.58 -13.88
CA ASN A 314 18.27 9.67 -12.44
C ASN A 314 17.69 8.43 -11.75
N ALA A 315 18.54 7.67 -11.03
CA ALA A 315 18.15 6.41 -10.38
C ALA A 315 17.07 6.61 -9.30
N ASN A 316 17.11 7.71 -8.54
CA ASN A 316 16.08 8.00 -7.51
C ASN A 316 14.69 8.23 -8.12
N VAL A 317 14.65 9.01 -9.22
CA VAL A 317 13.41 9.28 -9.94
C VAL A 317 12.87 8.00 -10.56
N LEU A 318 13.74 7.16 -11.12
CA LEU A 318 13.37 5.86 -11.67
C LEU A 318 12.79 4.95 -10.57
N LEU A 319 13.48 4.82 -9.44
CA LEU A 319 13.02 4.01 -8.31
C LEU A 319 11.62 4.45 -7.84
N ASN A 320 11.39 5.75 -7.73
CA ASN A 320 10.07 6.27 -7.34
C ASN A 320 8.97 5.97 -8.36
N LYS A 321 9.30 6.00 -9.66
CA LYS A 321 8.37 5.58 -10.71
C LYS A 321 8.06 4.08 -10.60
N LEU A 322 9.06 3.26 -10.31
CA LEU A 322 8.88 1.82 -10.09
C LEU A 322 7.99 1.52 -8.88
N PHE A 323 8.14 2.24 -7.75
CA PHE A 323 7.22 2.13 -6.61
C PHE A 323 5.78 2.48 -6.96
N LYS A 324 5.53 3.48 -7.82
CA LYS A 324 4.18 3.89 -8.23
C LYS A 324 3.53 2.95 -9.25
N LEU A 325 4.33 2.28 -10.09
CA LEU A 325 3.85 1.55 -11.26
C LEU A 325 3.94 0.03 -11.13
N THR A 326 4.59 -0.48 -10.09
CA THR A 326 4.82 -1.91 -9.87
C THR A 326 4.47 -2.33 -8.44
N ALA A 327 4.51 -3.64 -8.20
CA ALA A 327 4.32 -4.22 -6.87
C ALA A 327 5.54 -4.05 -5.92
N LEU A 328 6.58 -3.27 -6.31
CA LEU A 328 7.63 -2.82 -5.38
C LEU A 328 7.06 -2.00 -4.22
N GLN A 329 5.93 -1.34 -4.42
CA GLN A 329 5.08 -0.83 -3.35
C GLN A 329 3.71 -1.47 -3.47
N SER A 330 3.28 -2.15 -2.43
CA SER A 330 1.95 -2.75 -2.34
C SER A 330 1.24 -2.30 -1.08
N SER A 331 -0.07 -2.47 -1.03
CA SER A 331 -0.85 -2.23 0.18
C SER A 331 -1.38 -3.54 0.73
N PHE A 332 -1.06 -3.83 1.99
CA PHE A 332 -1.65 -4.92 2.74
C PHE A 332 -2.94 -4.45 3.39
N SER A 333 -4.08 -4.97 2.92
CA SER A 333 -5.40 -4.64 3.49
C SER A 333 -5.69 -5.57 4.65
N VAL A 334 -5.57 -5.05 5.87
CA VAL A 334 -5.86 -5.78 7.09
C VAL A 334 -7.36 -5.96 7.27
N ASN A 335 -7.78 -7.17 7.62
CA ASN A 335 -9.15 -7.52 8.02
C ASN A 335 -9.09 -8.64 9.05
N CYS A 336 -9.11 -8.30 10.33
CA CYS A 336 -8.90 -9.22 11.45
C CYS A 336 -10.19 -9.93 11.84
N ILE A 337 -10.69 -10.83 11.00
CA ILE A 337 -11.86 -11.65 11.30
C ILE A 337 -11.39 -13.03 11.79
N ALA A 338 -11.79 -13.43 13.00
CA ALA A 338 -11.54 -14.76 13.55
C ALA A 338 -12.78 -15.30 14.26
N LEU A 339 -12.77 -16.59 14.59
CA LEU A 339 -13.84 -17.25 15.33
C LEU A 339 -13.65 -17.05 16.83
N VAL A 340 -14.65 -16.48 17.48
CA VAL A 340 -14.78 -16.38 18.94
C VAL A 340 -15.98 -17.20 19.36
N ASN A 341 -15.74 -18.29 20.08
CA ASN A 341 -16.78 -19.26 20.48
C ASN A 341 -17.65 -19.71 19.29
N GLY A 342 -16.99 -20.07 18.17
CA GLY A 342 -17.66 -20.53 16.94
C GLY A 342 -18.38 -19.46 16.14
N ARG A 343 -18.25 -18.18 16.48
CA ARG A 343 -18.88 -17.05 15.75
C ARG A 343 -17.82 -16.13 15.15
N PRO A 344 -17.95 -15.73 13.88
CA PRO A 344 -17.03 -14.79 13.27
C PRO A 344 -17.17 -13.39 13.88
N ARG A 345 -16.04 -12.80 14.29
CA ARG A 345 -15.95 -11.44 14.82
C ARG A 345 -14.81 -10.68 14.17
N LEU A 346 -15.00 -9.41 13.95
CA LEU A 346 -13.93 -8.47 13.63
C LEU A 346 -13.28 -8.05 14.95
N LEU A 347 -11.98 -8.23 15.06
CA LEU A 347 -11.22 -8.08 16.30
C LEU A 347 -10.19 -6.96 16.20
N SER A 348 -10.07 -6.16 17.25
CA SER A 348 -8.95 -5.26 17.49
C SER A 348 -7.72 -6.02 17.99
N LEU A 349 -6.54 -5.37 17.98
CA LEU A 349 -5.32 -5.98 18.56
C LEU A 349 -5.54 -6.36 20.03
N LYS A 350 -6.14 -5.47 20.82
CA LYS A 350 -6.44 -5.74 22.24
C LYS A 350 -7.32 -6.97 22.42
N GLU A 351 -8.35 -7.14 21.59
CA GLU A 351 -9.22 -8.31 21.66
C GLU A 351 -8.49 -9.60 21.29
N CYS A 352 -7.60 -9.58 20.29
CA CYS A 352 -6.78 -10.75 19.94
C CYS A 352 -5.88 -11.17 21.10
N VAL A 353 -5.18 -10.22 21.72
CA VAL A 353 -4.34 -10.46 22.91
C VAL A 353 -5.19 -10.98 24.07
N LYS A 354 -6.34 -10.36 24.34
CA LYS A 354 -7.27 -10.75 25.40
C LYS A 354 -7.68 -12.22 25.28
N TYR A 355 -8.22 -12.62 24.12
CA TYR A 355 -8.72 -14.00 23.95
C TYR A 355 -7.60 -15.03 24.00
N PHE A 356 -6.39 -14.69 23.54
CA PHE A 356 -5.24 -15.55 23.72
C PHE A 356 -4.84 -15.72 25.19
N VAL A 357 -4.78 -14.63 25.95
CA VAL A 357 -4.43 -14.66 27.39
C VAL A 357 -5.50 -15.41 28.19
N GLU A 358 -6.79 -15.20 27.91
CA GLU A 358 -7.89 -15.95 28.51
C GLU A 358 -7.76 -17.46 28.23
N HIS A 359 -7.43 -17.82 26.99
CA HIS A 359 -7.20 -19.22 26.63
C HIS A 359 -5.99 -19.80 27.36
N ARG A 360 -4.88 -19.07 27.47
CA ARG A 360 -3.72 -19.51 28.24
C ARG A 360 -4.05 -19.71 29.72
N HIS A 361 -4.85 -18.83 30.29
CA HIS A 361 -5.31 -18.98 31.66
C HIS A 361 -6.11 -20.28 31.85
N ASP A 362 -7.08 -20.55 30.97
CA ASP A 362 -7.89 -21.77 31.03
C ASP A 362 -7.01 -23.03 30.90
N VAL A 363 -6.11 -23.05 29.91
CA VAL A 363 -5.15 -24.16 29.71
C VAL A 363 -4.28 -24.37 30.95
N THR A 364 -3.75 -23.30 31.56
CA THR A 364 -2.90 -23.36 32.76
C THR A 364 -3.67 -23.93 33.93
N ILE A 365 -4.91 -23.50 34.16
CA ILE A 365 -5.78 -24.03 35.24
C ILE A 365 -6.07 -25.52 35.00
N ARG A 366 -6.51 -25.93 33.81
CA ARG A 366 -6.82 -27.32 33.48
C ARG A 366 -5.58 -28.24 33.62
N ARG A 367 -4.44 -27.79 33.13
CA ARG A 367 -3.17 -28.51 33.30
C ARG A 367 -2.83 -28.68 34.77
N THR A 368 -2.89 -27.61 35.56
CA THR A 368 -2.61 -27.66 37.00
C THR A 368 -3.55 -28.58 37.75
N GLN A 369 -4.85 -28.62 37.40
CA GLN A 369 -5.83 -29.54 37.94
C GLN A 369 -5.50 -31.01 37.62
N PHE A 370 -5.10 -31.27 36.34
CA PHE A 370 -4.73 -32.61 35.92
C PHE A 370 -3.46 -33.08 36.65
N GLU A 371 -2.43 -32.22 36.69
CA GLU A 371 -1.17 -32.55 37.41
C GLU A 371 -1.40 -32.74 38.91
N LEU A 372 -2.25 -31.91 39.52
CA LEU A 372 -2.64 -32.03 40.91
C LEU A 372 -3.33 -33.37 41.17
N LYS A 373 -4.30 -33.76 40.35
CA LYS A 373 -4.99 -35.05 40.44
C LYS A 373 -4.02 -36.21 40.34
N LYS A 374 -3.11 -36.18 39.36
CA LYS A 374 -2.08 -37.22 39.20
C LYS A 374 -1.10 -37.28 40.35
N ALA A 375 -0.67 -36.11 40.89
CA ALA A 375 0.20 -36.05 42.05
C ALA A 375 -0.51 -36.58 43.28
N GLN A 376 -1.77 -36.27 43.51
CA GLN A 376 -2.59 -36.78 44.60
C GLN A 376 -2.81 -38.30 44.48
N GLU A 377 -3.16 -38.80 43.28
CA GLU A 377 -3.28 -40.23 43.03
C GLU A 377 -1.97 -40.98 43.34
N ARG A 378 -0.82 -40.40 42.96
CA ARG A 378 0.49 -41.00 43.24
C ARG A 378 0.89 -40.91 44.70
N ALA A 379 0.66 -39.78 45.37
CA ALA A 379 0.93 -39.57 46.78
C ALA A 379 0.11 -40.53 47.63
N HIS A 380 -1.16 -40.74 47.28
CA HIS A 380 -2.05 -41.67 47.97
C HIS A 380 -1.57 -43.13 47.91
N ILE A 381 -1.07 -43.57 46.73
CA ILE A 381 -0.46 -44.89 46.60
C ILE A 381 0.83 -45.00 47.43
N LEU A 382 1.68 -43.93 47.39
CA LEU A 382 2.93 -43.93 48.18
C LEU A 382 2.69 -43.97 49.67
N GLU A 383 1.67 -43.28 50.20
CA GLU A 383 1.25 -43.32 51.59
C GLU A 383 0.95 -44.75 52.02
N GLY A 384 0.16 -45.48 51.21
CA GLY A 384 -0.10 -46.90 51.46
C GLY A 384 1.16 -47.78 51.45
N LEU A 385 2.08 -47.52 50.52
CA LEU A 385 3.36 -48.26 50.44
C LEU A 385 4.28 -47.92 51.61
N ILE A 386 4.31 -46.72 52.12
CA ILE A 386 5.07 -46.31 53.31
C ILE A 386 4.53 -47.02 54.53
N ILE A 387 3.19 -46.99 54.72
CA ILE A 387 2.55 -47.78 55.84
C ILE A 387 2.92 -49.26 55.82
N ALA A 388 2.93 -49.85 54.61
CA ALA A 388 3.29 -51.26 54.45
C ALA A 388 4.78 -51.48 54.70
N CYS A 389 5.67 -50.63 54.36
CA CYS A 389 7.10 -50.73 54.56
C CYS A 389 7.47 -50.51 56.02
N ASP A 390 6.79 -49.60 56.73
CA ASP A 390 7.00 -49.42 58.19
C ASP A 390 6.52 -50.59 59.03
N ASN A 391 5.57 -51.38 58.50
CA ASN A 391 5.00 -52.58 59.17
C ASN A 391 5.28 -53.85 58.36
N ILE A 392 6.46 -54.01 57.80
CA ILE A 392 6.76 -55.02 56.78
C ILE A 392 6.57 -56.45 57.25
N ASP A 393 6.95 -56.76 58.48
CA ASP A 393 6.83 -58.13 59.06
C ASP A 393 5.36 -58.53 59.14
N GLU A 394 4.48 -57.65 59.54
CA GLU A 394 3.05 -57.88 59.66
C GLU A 394 2.39 -58.05 58.29
N VAL A 395 2.74 -57.17 57.35
CA VAL A 395 2.29 -57.23 55.95
C VAL A 395 2.67 -58.54 55.28
N VAL A 396 3.92 -58.94 55.41
CA VAL A 396 4.41 -60.29 54.89
C VAL A 396 3.69 -61.44 55.55
N HIS A 397 3.44 -61.37 56.83
CA HIS A 397 2.66 -62.38 57.53
C HIS A 397 1.23 -62.49 57.03
N ILE A 398 0.52 -61.33 56.82
CA ILE A 398 -0.86 -61.28 56.31
C ILE A 398 -0.91 -61.85 54.88
N ILE A 399 0.01 -61.45 54.01
CA ILE A 399 0.07 -61.96 52.64
C ILE A 399 0.29 -63.43 52.57
N ARG A 400 1.21 -63.99 53.37
CA ARG A 400 1.51 -65.45 53.44
C ARG A 400 0.37 -66.23 54.03
N ALA A 401 -0.41 -65.72 54.99
CA ALA A 401 -1.57 -66.30 55.56
C ALA A 401 -2.81 -66.35 54.69
N SER A 402 -2.85 -65.52 53.64
CA SER A 402 -3.98 -65.40 52.75
C SER A 402 -3.93 -66.43 51.62
N LYS A 403 -5.09 -66.99 51.22
CA LYS A 403 -5.18 -68.01 50.18
C LYS A 403 -5.17 -67.49 48.78
N THR A 404 -5.65 -66.28 48.57
CA THR A 404 -5.71 -65.58 47.26
C THR A 404 -5.22 -64.16 47.38
N PRO A 405 -4.74 -63.54 46.28
CA PRO A 405 -4.35 -62.12 46.28
C PRO A 405 -5.52 -61.20 46.76
N SER A 406 -6.75 -61.50 46.38
CA SER A 406 -7.92 -60.74 46.82
C SER A 406 -8.23 -60.92 48.32
N ASP A 407 -7.92 -62.05 48.92
CA ASP A 407 -8.04 -62.21 50.38
C ASP A 407 -6.95 -61.42 51.11
N ALA A 408 -5.72 -61.38 50.55
CA ALA A 408 -4.65 -60.56 51.08
C ALA A 408 -4.97 -59.03 51.01
N GLN A 409 -5.52 -58.55 49.90
CA GLN A 409 -5.99 -57.21 49.81
C GLN A 409 -7.01 -56.88 50.91
N ARG A 410 -8.08 -57.60 51.03
CA ARG A 410 -9.14 -57.39 52.04
C ARG A 410 -8.61 -57.49 53.51
N ASN A 411 -7.65 -58.30 53.77
CA ASN A 411 -7.05 -58.44 55.12
C ASN A 411 -6.15 -57.20 55.41
N LEU A 412 -5.40 -56.68 54.42
CA LEU A 412 -4.60 -55.48 54.55
C LEU A 412 -5.49 -54.23 54.72
N GLU A 413 -6.56 -54.07 53.89
CA GLU A 413 -7.56 -53.05 54.07
C GLU A 413 -8.13 -52.97 55.50
N LYS A 414 -8.54 -54.06 56.01
CA LYS A 414 -9.09 -54.16 57.37
C LYS A 414 -8.10 -53.84 58.48
N ARG A 415 -6.83 -54.19 58.26
CA ARG A 415 -5.79 -54.11 59.30
C ARG A 415 -5.18 -52.75 59.40
N PHE A 416 -4.93 -52.12 58.26
CA PHE A 416 -4.21 -50.84 58.13
C PHE A 416 -5.12 -49.67 57.70
N GLU A 417 -6.43 -49.92 57.60
CA GLU A 417 -7.42 -48.93 57.12
C GLU A 417 -7.10 -48.36 55.71
N LEU A 418 -6.58 -49.30 54.87
CA LEU A 418 -6.20 -48.97 53.49
C LEU A 418 -7.40 -49.09 52.51
N ASP A 419 -7.35 -48.39 51.37
CA ASP A 419 -8.32 -48.60 50.33
C ASP A 419 -7.89 -49.68 49.30
N GLU A 420 -8.76 -50.00 48.34
CA GLU A 420 -8.54 -51.00 47.29
C GLU A 420 -7.30 -50.68 46.42
N LEU A 421 -7.02 -49.39 46.11
CA LEU A 421 -5.88 -49.00 45.29
C LEU A 421 -4.57 -49.18 46.06
N GLN A 422 -4.53 -48.78 47.30
CA GLN A 422 -3.35 -48.93 48.17
C GLN A 422 -3.07 -50.41 48.48
N SER A 423 -4.07 -51.16 48.82
CA SER A 423 -3.95 -52.61 49.14
C SER A 423 -3.48 -53.39 47.91
N LYS A 424 -3.96 -53.08 46.71
CA LYS A 424 -3.52 -53.66 45.47
C LYS A 424 -2.07 -53.31 45.17
N ALA A 425 -1.67 -52.03 45.31
CA ALA A 425 -0.27 -51.63 45.12
C ALA A 425 0.71 -52.33 46.05
N ILE A 426 0.29 -52.65 47.31
CA ILE A 426 1.08 -53.36 48.28
C ILE A 426 1.24 -54.87 47.87
N VAL A 427 0.14 -55.50 47.45
CA VAL A 427 0.18 -56.91 47.00
C VAL A 427 0.99 -57.09 45.71
N ASP A 428 0.97 -56.12 44.80
CA ASP A 428 1.73 -56.10 43.54
C ASP A 428 3.21 -55.70 43.74
N MET A 429 3.62 -55.31 44.94
CA MET A 429 4.96 -54.82 45.26
C MET A 429 5.99 -55.95 45.14
N ARG A 430 7.10 -55.70 44.47
CA ARG A 430 8.22 -56.67 44.35
C ARG A 430 9.05 -56.71 45.63
N LEU A 431 9.51 -57.86 46.01
CA LEU A 431 10.37 -58.03 47.18
C LEU A 431 11.67 -57.22 47.17
N SER A 432 12.17 -56.86 45.95
CA SER A 432 13.33 -56.00 45.79
C SER A 432 13.06 -54.57 46.24
N GLN A 433 11.81 -54.17 46.41
CA GLN A 433 11.40 -52.78 46.82
C GLN A 433 11.37 -52.67 48.36
N LEU A 434 11.58 -53.76 49.10
CA LEU A 434 11.56 -53.77 50.53
C LEU A 434 12.93 -53.52 51.22
N THR A 435 13.90 -53.06 50.45
CA THR A 435 15.25 -52.69 50.96
C THR A 435 15.22 -51.30 51.64
N GLY A 436 16.02 -51.12 52.71
CA GLY A 436 16.06 -49.83 53.44
C GLY A 436 16.41 -48.62 52.60
N LEU A 437 17.24 -48.80 51.60
CA LEU A 437 17.57 -47.72 50.63
C LEU A 437 16.36 -47.32 49.78
N ARG A 438 15.44 -48.20 49.51
CA ARG A 438 14.22 -47.95 48.76
C ARG A 438 13.16 -47.26 49.62
N LEU A 439 13.10 -47.57 50.90
CA LEU A 439 12.21 -46.86 51.84
C LEU A 439 12.55 -45.40 51.96
N GLU A 440 13.83 -45.03 52.05
CA GLU A 440 14.27 -43.65 52.03
C GLU A 440 13.91 -42.95 50.71
N GLN A 441 14.02 -43.64 49.58
CA GLN A 441 13.57 -43.13 48.29
C GLN A 441 12.06 -42.86 48.22
N LEU A 442 11.22 -43.74 48.81
CA LEU A 442 9.78 -43.57 48.87
C LEU A 442 9.38 -42.36 49.72
N HIS A 443 10.02 -42.19 50.88
CA HIS A 443 9.80 -41.01 51.73
C HIS A 443 10.22 -39.68 51.02
N ASN A 444 11.36 -39.72 50.33
CA ASN A 444 11.82 -38.55 49.57
C ASN A 444 10.86 -38.24 48.43
N GLU A 445 10.43 -39.24 47.63
CA GLU A 445 9.43 -39.08 46.56
C GLU A 445 8.10 -38.52 47.10
N PHE A 446 7.61 -39.04 48.24
CA PHE A 446 6.40 -38.56 48.88
C PHE A 446 6.52 -37.09 49.33
N ASN A 447 7.63 -36.72 49.97
CA ASN A 447 7.88 -35.36 50.42
C ASN A 447 8.00 -34.35 49.26
N GLU A 448 8.62 -34.77 48.14
CA GLU A 448 8.69 -33.94 46.92
C GLU A 448 7.32 -33.78 46.27
N LEU A 449 6.52 -34.86 46.20
CA LEU A 449 5.15 -34.80 45.72
C LEU A 449 4.26 -33.90 46.57
N MET A 450 4.38 -33.93 47.89
CA MET A 450 3.61 -33.08 48.81
C MET A 450 3.95 -31.59 48.55
N LYS A 451 5.22 -31.24 48.36
CA LYS A 451 5.63 -29.88 47.96
C LYS A 451 5.03 -29.48 46.62
N THR A 452 5.01 -30.40 45.66
CA THR A 452 4.41 -30.18 44.34
C THR A 452 2.90 -30.00 44.48
N ILE A 453 2.19 -30.78 45.26
CA ILE A 453 0.75 -30.65 45.54
C ILE A 453 0.45 -29.31 46.17
N ASP A 454 1.25 -28.88 47.17
CA ASP A 454 1.09 -27.57 47.81
C ASP A 454 1.30 -26.43 46.81
N TYR A 455 2.31 -26.53 45.96
CA TYR A 455 2.57 -25.51 44.90
C TYR A 455 1.45 -25.46 43.86
N LEU A 456 0.96 -26.61 43.38
CA LEU A 456 -0.16 -26.66 42.43
C LEU A 456 -1.45 -26.12 43.05
N ASN A 457 -1.72 -26.40 44.34
CA ASN A 457 -2.84 -25.78 45.06
C ASN A 457 -2.69 -24.26 45.20
N GLN A 458 -1.48 -23.74 45.42
CA GLN A 458 -1.23 -22.30 45.45
C GLN A 458 -1.54 -21.67 44.11
N ILE A 459 -1.12 -22.29 42.97
CA ILE A 459 -1.46 -21.76 41.64
C ILE A 459 -2.96 -21.68 41.42
N LEU A 460 -3.73 -22.66 41.87
CA LEU A 460 -5.20 -22.68 41.72
C LEU A 460 -5.91 -21.64 42.61
N ASN A 461 -5.36 -21.30 43.77
CA ASN A 461 -5.98 -20.42 44.75
C ASN A 461 -5.48 -18.97 44.70
N ASP A 462 -4.29 -18.71 44.15
CA ASP A 462 -3.68 -17.41 44.04
C ASP A 462 -3.62 -16.93 42.57
N PRO A 463 -4.51 -16.01 42.18
CA PRO A 463 -4.51 -15.46 40.82
C PRO A 463 -3.20 -14.79 40.41
N GLU A 464 -2.48 -14.15 41.35
CA GLU A 464 -1.23 -13.46 41.02
C GLU A 464 -0.10 -14.45 40.75
N LEU A 465 -0.07 -15.58 41.49
CA LEU A 465 0.87 -16.67 41.19
C LEU A 465 0.56 -17.31 39.83
N CYS A 466 -0.72 -17.52 39.50
CA CYS A 466 -1.14 -18.02 38.19
C CYS A 466 -0.67 -17.11 37.05
N LYS A 467 -0.87 -15.77 37.19
CA LYS A 467 -0.37 -14.78 36.21
C LYS A 467 1.15 -14.84 36.05
N LYS A 468 1.87 -15.01 37.16
CA LYS A 468 3.33 -15.13 37.15
C LYS A 468 3.76 -16.37 36.36
N VAL A 469 3.15 -17.54 36.64
CA VAL A 469 3.45 -18.78 35.90
C VAL A 469 3.20 -18.61 34.40
N MET A 470 2.07 -18.00 34.02
CA MET A 470 1.78 -17.71 32.59
C MET A 470 2.84 -16.81 31.95
N LYS A 471 3.29 -15.75 32.64
CA LYS A 471 4.34 -14.86 32.12
C LYS A 471 5.70 -15.56 32.00
N ASP A 472 6.07 -16.37 33.00
CA ASP A 472 7.31 -17.13 32.98
C ASP A 472 7.34 -18.10 31.77
N GLU A 473 6.24 -18.80 31.50
CA GLU A 473 6.10 -19.68 30.32
C GLU A 473 6.17 -18.92 29.00
N LEU A 474 5.53 -17.76 28.89
CA LEU A 474 5.60 -16.91 27.70
C LEU A 474 7.03 -16.40 27.50
N ASN A 475 7.72 -15.98 28.54
CA ASN A 475 9.11 -15.52 28.46
C ASN A 475 10.06 -16.66 28.05
N GLU A 476 9.85 -17.90 28.55
CA GLU A 476 10.62 -19.07 28.09
C GLU A 476 10.47 -19.28 26.57
N VAL A 477 9.25 -19.14 26.04
CA VAL A 477 8.99 -19.21 24.58
C VAL A 477 9.71 -18.10 23.86
N LYS A 478 9.70 -16.85 24.39
CA LYS A 478 10.42 -15.71 23.83
C LYS A 478 11.93 -15.94 23.78
N GLU A 479 12.53 -16.43 24.86
CA GLU A 479 13.96 -16.73 24.92
C GLU A 479 14.37 -17.83 23.93
N LYS A 480 13.51 -18.83 23.76
CA LYS A 480 13.81 -20.00 22.93
C LYS A 480 13.64 -19.76 21.42
N TYR A 481 12.67 -18.95 21.02
CA TYR A 481 12.28 -18.77 19.62
C TYR A 481 12.30 -17.31 19.14
N GLY A 482 12.50 -16.34 20.02
CA GLY A 482 12.53 -14.93 19.66
C GLY A 482 13.70 -14.60 18.73
N ASP A 483 13.43 -13.77 17.73
CA ASP A 483 14.39 -13.22 16.79
C ASP A 483 14.17 -11.72 16.57
N ALA A 484 15.10 -11.08 15.88
CA ALA A 484 14.98 -9.67 15.55
C ALA A 484 13.85 -9.41 14.54
N ARG A 485 13.26 -8.22 14.62
CA ARG A 485 12.30 -7.71 13.63
C ARG A 485 12.95 -7.68 12.24
N ARG A 486 12.22 -8.13 11.23
CA ARG A 486 12.64 -8.13 9.82
C ARG A 486 12.14 -6.89 9.08
N THR A 487 10.89 -6.50 9.32
CA THR A 487 10.27 -5.36 8.63
C THR A 487 10.63 -4.05 9.30
N MET A 488 11.19 -3.11 8.55
CA MET A 488 11.47 -1.76 9.03
C MET A 488 10.18 -0.92 9.09
N ILE A 489 10.13 0.06 10.01
CA ILE A 489 9.01 0.97 10.17
C ILE A 489 9.51 2.39 9.91
N LYS A 490 8.90 3.08 8.93
CA LYS A 490 9.10 4.52 8.69
C LYS A 490 7.80 5.26 9.03
N PRO A 491 7.78 6.04 10.13
CA PRO A 491 6.56 6.70 10.60
C PRO A 491 6.05 7.79 9.66
N ASP A 492 6.94 8.39 8.88
CA ASP A 492 6.62 9.50 7.99
C ASP A 492 5.85 9.05 6.76
N ASP A 493 4.63 9.59 6.64
CA ASP A 493 3.77 9.47 5.46
C ASP A 493 4.20 10.39 4.30
N HIS A 494 5.36 11.05 4.40
CA HIS A 494 5.83 11.86 3.29
C HIS A 494 6.06 10.94 2.08
N GLU A 495 5.01 10.82 1.26
CA GLU A 495 5.17 10.36 -0.11
C GLU A 495 6.32 11.17 -0.70
N PHE A 496 7.41 10.51 -1.06
CA PHE A 496 8.48 11.12 -1.82
C PHE A 496 7.84 11.89 -2.98
N ASN A 497 7.89 13.20 -2.87
CA ASN A 497 7.39 14.04 -3.94
C ASN A 497 8.45 14.01 -5.05
N PRO A 498 8.15 13.55 -6.26
CA PRO A 498 9.11 13.61 -7.37
C PRO A 498 9.67 15.03 -7.59
N GLU A 499 8.98 16.05 -7.08
CA GLU A 499 9.42 17.45 -7.11
C GLU A 499 10.71 17.68 -6.32
N ASP A 500 10.97 16.90 -5.25
CA ASP A 500 12.16 17.05 -4.41
C ASP A 500 13.47 16.70 -5.14
N PHE A 501 13.38 15.97 -6.28
CA PHE A 501 14.53 15.55 -7.08
C PHE A 501 14.78 16.42 -8.32
N TYR A 502 13.91 17.37 -8.61
CA TYR A 502 14.08 18.31 -9.70
C TYR A 502 14.20 19.72 -9.12
N PRO A 503 15.31 20.42 -9.36
CA PRO A 503 15.37 21.85 -9.03
C PRO A 503 14.25 22.58 -9.77
N ASN A 504 13.63 23.58 -9.13
CA ASN A 504 12.53 24.32 -9.72
C ASN A 504 13.01 25.38 -10.73
N ASP A 505 13.84 24.93 -11.69
CA ASP A 505 14.46 25.78 -12.70
C ASP A 505 13.43 26.32 -13.71
N PRO A 506 13.65 27.54 -14.23
CA PRO A 506 12.84 28.09 -15.29
C PRO A 506 13.10 27.39 -16.63
N VAL A 507 12.03 26.96 -17.28
CA VAL A 507 12.05 26.23 -18.54
C VAL A 507 11.09 26.86 -19.55
N VAL A 508 11.35 26.65 -20.81
CA VAL A 508 10.47 27.01 -21.92
C VAL A 508 9.88 25.75 -22.52
N ILE A 509 8.56 25.62 -22.46
CA ILE A 509 7.84 24.53 -23.08
C ILE A 509 7.44 24.94 -24.48
N THR A 510 7.86 24.19 -25.49
CA THR A 510 7.51 24.43 -26.90
C THR A 510 6.62 23.32 -27.42
N VAL A 511 5.56 23.69 -28.12
CA VAL A 511 4.63 22.74 -28.76
C VAL A 511 4.56 23.06 -30.25
N SER A 512 4.74 22.04 -31.10
CA SER A 512 4.63 22.18 -32.52
C SER A 512 3.19 21.97 -33.04
N HIS A 513 2.91 22.41 -34.24
CA HIS A 513 1.61 22.25 -34.92
C HIS A 513 1.18 20.77 -35.04
N LEU A 514 2.14 19.87 -35.25
CA LEU A 514 1.89 18.42 -35.32
C LEU A 514 1.84 17.74 -33.95
N GLY A 515 1.87 18.51 -32.84
CA GLY A 515 1.72 18.01 -31.49
C GLY A 515 2.99 17.41 -30.87
N TYR A 516 4.18 17.84 -31.28
CA TYR A 516 5.44 17.53 -30.59
C TYR A 516 5.68 18.53 -29.46
N ILE A 517 6.04 18.04 -28.30
CA ILE A 517 6.31 18.85 -27.10
C ILE A 517 7.72 18.58 -26.57
N LYS A 518 8.37 19.61 -26.07
CA LYS A 518 9.62 19.53 -25.31
C LYS A 518 9.72 20.66 -24.30
N ARG A 519 10.58 20.49 -23.30
CA ARG A 519 11.05 21.57 -22.45
C ARG A 519 12.51 21.87 -22.77
N THR A 520 12.88 23.12 -22.70
CA THR A 520 14.25 23.60 -22.92
C THR A 520 14.58 24.56 -21.78
N PRO A 521 15.78 24.48 -21.16
CA PRO A 521 16.20 25.47 -20.18
C PRO A 521 16.11 26.90 -20.72
N LEU A 522 15.63 27.84 -19.89
CA LEU A 522 15.48 29.24 -20.33
C LEU A 522 16.83 29.85 -20.74
N SER A 523 17.93 29.39 -20.16
CA SER A 523 19.30 29.85 -20.48
C SER A 523 19.72 29.66 -21.95
N GLU A 524 19.06 28.74 -22.67
CA GLU A 524 19.33 28.53 -24.11
C GLU A 524 18.70 29.62 -25.02
N PHE A 525 17.79 30.47 -24.51
CA PHE A 525 17.11 31.52 -25.24
C PHE A 525 17.74 32.87 -24.92
N ARG A 526 18.68 33.32 -25.76
CA ARG A 526 19.34 34.64 -25.63
C ARG A 526 18.48 35.78 -26.14
N GLU A 527 18.53 36.95 -25.49
CA GLU A 527 17.94 38.18 -25.97
C GLU A 527 18.63 38.65 -27.25
N GLN A 528 17.84 39.17 -28.20
CA GLN A 528 18.33 39.83 -29.42
C GLN A 528 17.82 41.25 -29.48
N ALA A 529 18.71 42.22 -29.91
CA ALA A 529 18.34 43.60 -30.09
C ALA A 529 17.39 43.78 -31.31
N ARG A 530 16.71 44.90 -31.33
CA ARG A 530 15.77 45.33 -32.38
C ARG A 530 16.36 45.19 -33.80
N GLY A 531 15.68 44.47 -34.70
CA GLY A 531 16.13 44.24 -36.08
C GLY A 531 16.96 43.00 -36.31
N GLY A 532 17.10 42.15 -35.26
CA GLY A 532 17.77 40.86 -35.37
C GLY A 532 17.07 39.91 -36.38
N VAL A 533 17.82 38.97 -36.95
CA VAL A 533 17.35 38.05 -38.00
C VAL A 533 16.50 36.90 -37.39
N GLY A 534 16.33 36.86 -36.04
CA GLY A 534 15.67 35.77 -35.34
C GLY A 534 16.47 34.46 -35.36
N SER A 535 16.10 33.53 -34.52
CA SER A 535 16.71 32.20 -34.46
C SER A 535 15.64 31.12 -34.58
N LYS A 536 15.99 29.94 -35.16
CA LYS A 536 15.05 28.83 -35.25
C LYS A 536 14.81 28.26 -33.86
N GLY A 537 13.55 28.18 -33.44
CA GLY A 537 13.14 27.64 -32.12
C GLY A 537 13.09 26.12 -32.05
N ALA A 538 13.04 25.41 -33.19
CA ALA A 538 13.10 23.96 -33.30
C ALA A 538 13.42 23.54 -34.74
N ARG A 539 14.03 22.33 -34.91
CA ARG A 539 14.03 21.64 -36.21
C ARG A 539 12.71 20.87 -36.29
N THR A 540 11.87 21.27 -37.23
CA THR A 540 10.58 20.66 -37.52
C THR A 540 10.67 19.77 -38.75
N ARG A 541 9.70 18.83 -38.90
CA ARG A 541 9.50 18.05 -40.14
C ARG A 541 8.98 19.00 -41.24
N ASP A 542 9.10 18.59 -42.50
CA ASP A 542 8.46 19.34 -43.60
C ASP A 542 6.98 19.55 -43.29
N LYS A 543 6.53 20.82 -43.26
CA LYS A 543 5.19 21.28 -42.90
C LYS A 543 4.86 21.35 -41.38
N ASP A 544 5.81 21.15 -40.46
CA ASP A 544 5.62 21.40 -39.05
C ASP A 544 6.29 22.73 -38.62
N PHE A 545 5.74 23.40 -37.60
CA PHE A 545 6.26 24.65 -37.05
C PHE A 545 5.92 24.75 -35.55
N THR A 546 6.67 25.49 -34.76
CA THR A 546 6.36 25.75 -33.36
C THR A 546 5.12 26.64 -33.29
N GLU A 547 4.06 26.13 -32.66
CA GLU A 547 2.79 26.84 -32.56
C GLU A 547 2.64 27.56 -31.23
N TYR A 548 3.11 26.94 -30.15
CA TYR A 548 3.01 27.48 -28.80
C TYR A 548 4.36 27.49 -28.09
N ILE A 549 4.60 28.52 -27.29
CA ILE A 549 5.76 28.68 -26.43
C ILE A 549 5.24 29.17 -25.07
N TYR A 550 5.55 28.40 -24.00
CA TYR A 550 5.14 28.70 -22.63
C TYR A 550 6.36 28.76 -21.72
N PRO A 551 6.66 29.88 -21.05
CA PRO A 551 7.59 29.90 -19.93
C PRO A 551 6.93 29.22 -18.73
N ALA A 552 7.67 28.37 -18.03
CA ALA A 552 7.21 27.63 -16.86
C ALA A 552 8.37 27.32 -15.93
N THR A 553 8.10 26.81 -14.74
CA THR A 553 9.11 26.19 -13.87
C THR A 553 8.86 24.69 -13.74
N MET A 554 9.88 23.94 -13.33
CA MET A 554 9.85 22.48 -13.32
C MET A 554 8.70 21.90 -12.49
N HIS A 555 8.35 22.51 -11.36
CA HIS A 555 7.31 22.01 -10.44
C HIS A 555 5.89 22.37 -10.84
N GLN A 556 5.71 23.27 -11.82
CA GLN A 556 4.38 23.69 -12.25
C GLN A 556 3.63 22.56 -12.95
N THR A 557 2.30 22.62 -12.86
CA THR A 557 1.42 21.67 -13.54
C THR A 557 0.85 22.29 -14.80
N MET A 558 0.96 21.59 -15.92
CA MET A 558 0.33 21.95 -17.18
C MET A 558 -0.96 21.18 -17.38
N LEU A 559 -2.06 21.87 -17.63
CA LEU A 559 -3.30 21.28 -18.09
C LEU A 559 -3.38 21.36 -19.59
N PHE A 560 -3.75 20.27 -20.23
CA PHE A 560 -3.88 20.13 -21.67
C PHE A 560 -5.34 19.93 -22.03
N PHE A 561 -5.91 20.85 -22.82
CA PHE A 561 -7.29 20.77 -23.25
C PHE A 561 -7.36 20.42 -24.73
N THR A 562 -8.11 19.37 -25.03
CA THR A 562 -8.26 18.89 -26.41
C THR A 562 -9.40 19.59 -27.14
N LYS A 563 -9.38 19.51 -28.48
CA LYS A 563 -10.45 20.04 -29.34
C LYS A 563 -11.82 19.48 -28.98
N LYS A 564 -11.87 18.20 -28.61
CA LYS A 564 -13.10 17.51 -28.18
C LYS A 564 -13.52 17.82 -26.75
N GLY A 565 -12.78 18.69 -26.04
CA GLY A 565 -13.14 19.17 -24.72
C GLY A 565 -12.74 18.25 -23.57
N ARG A 566 -11.67 17.47 -23.70
CA ARG A 566 -11.06 16.72 -22.60
C ARG A 566 -9.92 17.48 -21.95
N CYS A 567 -9.63 17.19 -20.67
CA CYS A 567 -8.52 17.76 -19.91
C CYS A 567 -7.58 16.64 -19.44
N TYR A 568 -6.27 16.85 -19.64
CA TYR A 568 -5.18 16.00 -19.15
C TYR A 568 -4.17 16.83 -18.36
N TRP A 569 -3.31 16.19 -17.56
CA TRP A 569 -2.33 16.82 -16.70
C TRP A 569 -0.94 16.26 -16.94
N LEU A 570 0.08 17.13 -16.90
CA LEU A 570 1.49 16.76 -16.75
C LEU A 570 2.18 17.78 -15.85
N LYS A 571 3.12 17.30 -15.05
CA LYS A 571 4.12 18.16 -14.41
C LYS A 571 5.15 18.59 -15.43
N CYS A 572 5.69 19.82 -15.30
CA CYS A 572 6.67 20.33 -16.27
C CYS A 572 7.93 19.46 -16.32
N TYR A 573 8.37 18.87 -15.20
CA TYR A 573 9.50 17.94 -15.17
C TYR A 573 9.24 16.61 -15.89
N GLU A 574 7.99 16.21 -16.12
CA GLU A 574 7.61 15.02 -16.91
C GLU A 574 7.68 15.25 -18.42
N ILE A 575 7.74 16.52 -18.86
CA ILE A 575 7.90 16.87 -20.27
C ILE A 575 9.36 16.60 -20.67
N PRO A 576 9.61 15.87 -21.76
CA PRO A 576 10.97 15.53 -22.19
C PRO A 576 11.83 16.75 -22.42
N GLU A 577 13.04 16.71 -21.91
CA GLU A 577 14.06 17.73 -22.16
C GLU A 577 14.57 17.63 -23.59
N GLY A 578 14.88 18.72 -24.19
CA GLY A 578 15.39 18.77 -25.52
C GLY A 578 16.11 20.09 -25.81
N ASP A 579 17.25 19.97 -26.47
CA ASP A 579 17.99 21.13 -26.95
C ASP A 579 17.11 22.00 -27.85
N ARG A 580 17.46 23.25 -28.01
CA ARG A 580 16.77 24.21 -28.87
C ARG A 580 16.47 23.68 -30.28
N ASN A 581 17.36 22.86 -30.86
CA ASN A 581 17.23 22.28 -32.19
C ASN A 581 16.53 20.90 -32.23
N SER A 582 16.20 20.30 -31.10
CA SER A 582 15.54 18.99 -31.04
C SER A 582 14.07 19.09 -31.45
N LYS A 583 13.49 17.96 -31.90
CA LYS A 583 12.09 17.88 -32.34
C LYS A 583 11.11 17.73 -31.17
N GLY A 584 11.56 17.30 -30.02
CA GLY A 584 10.70 16.89 -28.91
C GLY A 584 10.02 15.52 -29.12
N ARG A 585 9.05 15.17 -28.25
CA ARG A 585 8.23 13.96 -28.35
C ARG A 585 6.78 14.28 -28.66
N ALA A 586 6.09 13.37 -29.34
CA ALA A 586 4.66 13.53 -29.61
C ALA A 586 3.87 13.51 -28.29
N ILE A 587 2.97 14.47 -28.10
CA ILE A 587 2.10 14.59 -26.91
C ILE A 587 1.31 13.31 -26.67
N GLN A 588 0.90 12.61 -27.73
CA GLN A 588 0.17 11.35 -27.66
C GLN A 588 0.98 10.21 -27.01
N ASN A 589 2.31 10.29 -26.97
CA ASN A 589 3.17 9.36 -26.23
C ASN A 589 3.29 9.68 -24.74
N LEU A 590 2.90 10.90 -24.33
CA LEU A 590 2.96 11.35 -22.95
C LEU A 590 1.57 11.31 -22.29
N LEU A 591 0.51 11.51 -23.07
CA LEU A 591 -0.87 11.57 -22.62
C LEU A 591 -1.71 10.54 -23.37
N ASN A 592 -2.62 9.89 -22.69
CA ASN A 592 -3.56 8.90 -23.26
C ASN A 592 -4.68 9.61 -24.07
N ILE A 593 -4.31 10.31 -25.15
CA ILE A 593 -5.24 11.04 -26.03
C ILE A 593 -5.73 10.11 -27.13
N GLU A 594 -7.02 10.17 -27.45
CA GLU A 594 -7.62 9.46 -28.60
C GLU A 594 -6.93 9.84 -29.91
N SER A 595 -6.76 8.92 -30.83
CA SER A 595 -5.99 9.13 -32.07
C SER A 595 -6.59 10.21 -33.01
N ASP A 596 -7.88 10.51 -32.86
CA ASP A 596 -8.64 11.50 -33.61
C ASP A 596 -8.86 12.83 -32.89
N ASP A 597 -8.20 13.03 -31.71
CA ASP A 597 -8.26 14.25 -30.91
C ASP A 597 -6.89 14.94 -30.85
N GLN A 598 -6.87 16.23 -30.65
CA GLN A 598 -5.67 17.08 -30.61
C GLN A 598 -5.76 18.07 -29.46
N VAL A 599 -4.63 18.35 -28.82
CA VAL A 599 -4.53 19.42 -27.83
C VAL A 599 -4.56 20.77 -28.52
N ASN A 600 -5.40 21.68 -28.03
CA ASN A 600 -5.59 23.01 -28.65
C ASN A 600 -5.42 24.15 -27.66
N ALA A 601 -5.51 23.89 -26.35
CA ALA A 601 -5.31 24.92 -25.34
C ALA A 601 -4.51 24.35 -24.14
N PHE A 602 -3.77 25.23 -23.51
CA PHE A 602 -2.87 24.91 -22.42
C PHE A 602 -3.10 25.89 -21.26
N LEU A 603 -3.06 25.39 -20.04
CA LEU A 603 -3.17 26.20 -18.84
C LEU A 603 -2.06 25.82 -17.86
N ARG A 604 -1.26 26.79 -17.46
CA ARG A 604 -0.20 26.62 -16.46
C ARG A 604 -0.74 26.95 -15.07
N LEU A 605 -0.48 26.06 -14.10
CA LEU A 605 -0.88 26.22 -12.72
C LEU A 605 0.34 26.10 -11.79
N ARG A 606 0.36 26.89 -10.72
CA ARG A 606 1.42 26.81 -9.69
C ARG A 606 1.36 25.49 -8.93
N GLY A 607 0.16 24.99 -8.63
CA GLY A 607 -0.06 23.70 -7.96
C GLY A 607 -1.55 23.38 -7.88
N LEU A 608 -1.89 22.15 -7.49
CA LEU A 608 -3.26 21.66 -7.29
C LEU A 608 -3.53 21.25 -5.82
N ASN A 609 -2.56 21.46 -4.93
CA ASN A 609 -2.65 21.04 -3.52
C ASN A 609 -3.16 22.15 -2.59
N ASP A 610 -3.19 23.40 -3.06
CA ASP A 610 -3.68 24.56 -2.30
C ASP A 610 -5.21 24.64 -2.40
N ALA A 611 -5.91 24.27 -1.32
CA ALA A 611 -7.36 24.27 -1.27
C ALA A 611 -7.97 25.67 -1.42
N GLU A 612 -7.33 26.73 -0.92
CA GLU A 612 -7.81 28.11 -1.06
C GLU A 612 -7.69 28.56 -2.51
N PHE A 613 -6.55 28.28 -3.16
CA PHE A 613 -6.33 28.60 -4.54
C PHE A 613 -7.33 27.90 -5.47
N ILE A 614 -7.52 26.58 -5.35
CA ILE A 614 -8.40 25.81 -6.24
C ILE A 614 -9.88 26.13 -6.09
N ASN A 615 -10.34 26.57 -4.91
CA ASN A 615 -11.73 26.95 -4.68
C ASN A 615 -12.07 28.39 -5.10
N ASN A 616 -11.07 29.26 -5.13
CA ASN A 616 -11.26 30.68 -5.46
C ASN A 616 -10.92 31.03 -6.93
N HIS A 617 -10.49 30.03 -7.71
CA HIS A 617 -10.17 30.24 -9.13
C HIS A 617 -11.09 29.41 -10.03
N TYR A 618 -11.25 29.91 -11.26
CA TYR A 618 -12.13 29.33 -12.27
C TYR A 618 -11.41 29.12 -13.58
N VAL A 619 -11.79 28.09 -14.31
CA VAL A 619 -11.34 27.80 -15.66
C VAL A 619 -12.43 28.25 -16.63
N VAL A 620 -12.09 29.20 -17.48
CA VAL A 620 -13.01 29.74 -18.49
C VAL A 620 -12.59 29.26 -19.86
N PHE A 621 -13.53 28.71 -20.61
CA PHE A 621 -13.38 28.18 -21.96
C PHE A 621 -14.00 29.12 -22.98
N ALA A 622 -13.36 29.22 -24.13
CA ALA A 622 -13.95 29.83 -25.32
C ALA A 622 -13.87 28.85 -26.50
N THR A 623 -14.97 28.64 -27.20
CA THR A 623 -15.04 27.78 -28.37
C THR A 623 -15.06 28.59 -29.67
N LYS A 624 -14.75 27.94 -30.78
CA LYS A 624 -14.71 28.52 -32.14
C LYS A 624 -16.01 29.17 -32.52
N ASN A 625 -17.13 28.62 -32.17
CA ASN A 625 -18.46 29.12 -32.49
C ASN A 625 -18.97 30.21 -31.50
N GLY A 626 -18.11 30.65 -30.57
CA GLY A 626 -18.41 31.77 -29.66
C GLY A 626 -19.15 31.33 -28.38
N THR A 627 -19.13 30.06 -28.01
CA THR A 627 -19.61 29.57 -26.72
C THR A 627 -18.55 29.78 -25.65
N VAL A 628 -18.96 30.14 -24.42
CA VAL A 628 -18.11 30.29 -23.23
C VAL A 628 -18.65 29.50 -22.09
N LYS A 629 -17.73 29.01 -21.24
CA LYS A 629 -18.07 28.24 -20.06
C LYS A 629 -17.14 28.59 -18.91
N LYS A 630 -17.66 28.70 -17.68
CA LYS A 630 -16.90 28.93 -16.44
C LYS A 630 -17.08 27.72 -15.51
N THR A 631 -15.99 27.10 -15.04
CA THR A 631 -16.00 25.96 -14.12
C THR A 631 -14.99 26.21 -12.99
N CYS A 632 -15.33 25.87 -11.74
CA CYS A 632 -14.41 25.99 -10.61
C CYS A 632 -13.16 25.14 -10.84
N LEU A 633 -11.98 25.63 -10.48
CA LEU A 633 -10.70 24.92 -10.65
C LEU A 633 -10.65 23.64 -9.83
N GLU A 634 -11.36 23.57 -8.67
CA GLU A 634 -11.49 22.35 -7.86
C GLU A 634 -11.93 21.14 -8.71
N ALA A 635 -12.82 21.36 -9.67
CA ALA A 635 -13.28 20.30 -10.55
C ALA A 635 -12.15 19.61 -11.36
N TYR A 636 -10.98 20.23 -11.46
CA TYR A 636 -9.77 19.73 -12.15
C TYR A 636 -8.61 19.40 -11.19
N SER A 637 -8.83 19.42 -9.86
CA SER A 637 -7.78 19.18 -8.85
C SER A 637 -7.34 17.72 -8.75
N ARG A 638 -8.12 16.77 -9.30
CA ARG A 638 -7.84 15.33 -9.22
C ARG A 638 -7.43 14.76 -10.58
N PRO A 639 -6.12 14.70 -10.88
CA PRO A 639 -5.59 14.14 -12.12
C PRO A 639 -6.04 12.68 -12.36
N ARG A 640 -6.31 12.36 -13.64
CA ARG A 640 -6.60 10.97 -14.08
C ARG A 640 -5.85 10.67 -15.37
N ALA A 641 -5.23 9.49 -15.46
CA ALA A 641 -4.43 9.09 -16.62
C ALA A 641 -5.22 9.14 -17.95
N ASN A 642 -6.51 8.80 -17.93
CA ASN A 642 -7.39 8.83 -19.11
C ASN A 642 -8.04 10.21 -19.35
N GLY A 643 -7.60 11.25 -18.65
CA GLY A 643 -8.21 12.57 -18.71
C GLY A 643 -9.65 12.63 -18.18
N VAL A 644 -10.22 13.83 -18.17
CA VAL A 644 -11.63 14.05 -17.78
C VAL A 644 -12.32 14.90 -18.83
N ILE A 645 -13.64 14.77 -18.96
CA ILE A 645 -14.46 15.68 -19.75
C ILE A 645 -14.41 17.06 -19.10
N ALA A 646 -13.93 18.06 -19.83
CA ALA A 646 -13.81 19.45 -19.39
C ALA A 646 -14.97 20.32 -19.87
N ILE A 647 -15.47 20.07 -21.06
CA ILE A 647 -16.62 20.74 -21.67
C ILE A 647 -17.28 19.77 -22.67
N ASN A 648 -18.60 19.77 -22.77
CA ASN A 648 -19.28 19.08 -23.85
C ASN A 648 -19.30 19.98 -25.08
N ILE A 649 -18.65 19.56 -26.16
CA ILE A 649 -18.54 20.27 -27.41
C ILE A 649 -19.71 19.87 -28.34
N VAL A 650 -20.37 20.86 -28.94
CA VAL A 650 -21.39 20.63 -29.95
C VAL A 650 -20.72 20.22 -31.28
N GLU A 651 -21.37 19.39 -32.07
CA GLU A 651 -20.85 18.93 -33.37
C GLU A 651 -20.45 20.13 -34.27
N GLY A 652 -19.23 20.11 -34.81
CA GLY A 652 -18.68 21.21 -35.62
C GLY A 652 -18.06 22.37 -34.85
N ASP A 653 -18.07 22.36 -33.50
CA ASP A 653 -17.36 23.30 -32.64
C ASP A 653 -16.06 22.70 -32.09
N GLU A 654 -15.16 23.52 -31.59
CA GLU A 654 -13.89 23.12 -30.96
C GLU A 654 -13.46 24.15 -29.90
N VAL A 655 -12.71 23.69 -28.89
CA VAL A 655 -12.10 24.58 -27.90
C VAL A 655 -10.99 25.39 -28.57
N VAL A 656 -11.01 26.69 -28.41
CA VAL A 656 -10.00 27.62 -28.97
C VAL A 656 -9.05 28.11 -27.89
N ASP A 657 -9.58 28.55 -26.78
CA ASP A 657 -8.76 29.13 -25.71
C ASP A 657 -9.34 28.77 -24.32
N VAL A 658 -8.45 28.64 -23.35
CA VAL A 658 -8.78 28.34 -21.95
C VAL A 658 -7.95 29.26 -21.05
N ARG A 659 -8.60 29.91 -20.08
CA ARG A 659 -7.96 30.87 -19.17
C ARG A 659 -8.36 30.61 -17.72
N LEU A 660 -7.45 30.95 -16.82
CA LEU A 660 -7.70 30.99 -15.39
C LEU A 660 -8.22 32.39 -15.00
N THR A 661 -9.25 32.41 -14.15
CA THR A 661 -9.81 33.64 -13.57
C THR A 661 -9.99 33.49 -12.06
N ASN A 662 -10.12 34.61 -11.36
CA ASN A 662 -10.24 34.69 -9.91
C ASN A 662 -11.65 35.05 -9.39
N GLY A 663 -12.65 35.09 -10.28
CA GLY A 663 -14.03 35.48 -9.93
C GLY A 663 -14.35 36.95 -10.05
N HIS A 664 -13.36 37.81 -10.27
CA HIS A 664 -13.50 39.26 -10.36
C HIS A 664 -12.92 39.86 -11.63
N ASN A 665 -12.62 39.04 -12.63
CA ASN A 665 -11.98 39.45 -13.86
C ASN A 665 -13.00 39.85 -14.93
N GLU A 666 -12.55 40.67 -15.84
CA GLU A 666 -13.26 40.95 -17.09
C GLU A 666 -12.64 40.13 -18.23
N LEU A 667 -13.47 39.72 -19.16
CA LEU A 667 -13.10 38.92 -20.32
C LEU A 667 -13.26 39.71 -21.60
N ILE A 668 -12.27 39.57 -22.52
CA ILE A 668 -12.38 40.08 -23.89
C ILE A 668 -12.23 38.93 -24.86
N ILE A 669 -13.23 38.71 -25.71
CA ILE A 669 -13.23 37.67 -26.76
C ILE A 669 -13.20 38.37 -28.11
N ALA A 670 -12.30 37.90 -29.01
CA ALA A 670 -12.18 38.47 -30.34
C ALA A 670 -12.45 37.46 -31.45
N ASN A 671 -13.01 37.91 -32.56
CA ASN A 671 -13.28 37.12 -33.77
C ASN A 671 -12.33 37.46 -34.94
N ARG A 672 -12.29 36.58 -35.94
CA ARG A 672 -11.46 36.72 -37.16
C ARG A 672 -11.77 37.97 -37.95
N ASN A 673 -12.99 38.48 -37.87
CA ASN A 673 -13.43 39.68 -38.56
C ASN A 673 -13.05 40.98 -37.84
N GLY A 674 -12.16 40.88 -36.81
CA GLY A 674 -11.60 42.05 -36.15
C GLY A 674 -12.57 42.78 -35.21
N ARG A 675 -13.50 42.05 -34.58
CA ARG A 675 -14.40 42.55 -33.54
C ARG A 675 -14.09 41.89 -32.19
N ALA A 676 -14.32 42.60 -31.08
CA ALA A 676 -14.14 42.08 -29.73
C ALA A 676 -15.29 42.51 -28.82
N VAL A 677 -15.66 41.62 -27.90
CA VAL A 677 -16.67 41.85 -26.84
C VAL A 677 -15.97 41.83 -25.50
N ARG A 678 -16.16 42.84 -24.65
CA ARG A 678 -15.69 42.93 -23.27
C ARG A 678 -16.88 42.80 -22.33
N PHE A 679 -16.81 41.92 -21.33
CA PHE A 679 -17.85 41.70 -20.33
C PHE A 679 -17.26 41.14 -19.05
N ASP A 680 -17.97 41.30 -17.90
CA ASP A 680 -17.62 40.77 -16.61
C ASP A 680 -17.75 39.22 -16.60
N GLU A 681 -16.80 38.50 -16.02
CA GLU A 681 -16.84 37.02 -15.94
C GLU A 681 -18.05 36.47 -15.18
N ASN A 682 -18.67 37.27 -14.29
CA ASN A 682 -19.87 36.89 -13.55
C ASN A 682 -21.15 36.86 -14.42
N GLU A 683 -21.10 37.41 -15.62
CA GLU A 683 -22.12 37.17 -16.64
C GLU A 683 -22.17 35.69 -17.07
N ILE A 684 -21.11 34.91 -16.78
CA ILE A 684 -21.05 33.47 -17.00
C ILE A 684 -21.26 32.78 -15.64
N ARG A 685 -22.42 32.15 -15.46
CA ARG A 685 -22.66 31.34 -14.26
C ARG A 685 -21.64 30.18 -14.16
N THR A 686 -21.20 29.85 -12.97
CA THR A 686 -20.36 28.65 -12.74
C THR A 686 -21.14 27.38 -13.08
N MET A 687 -20.52 26.49 -13.85
CA MET A 687 -21.14 25.26 -14.37
C MET A 687 -20.24 24.05 -14.13
N GLY A 688 -20.86 22.87 -14.05
CA GLY A 688 -20.11 21.61 -13.93
C GLY A 688 -19.32 21.24 -15.20
N ARG A 689 -18.35 20.35 -15.11
CA ARG A 689 -17.45 19.95 -16.20
C ARG A 689 -18.17 19.49 -17.47
N THR A 690 -19.27 18.75 -17.34
CA THR A 690 -20.00 18.14 -18.45
C THR A 690 -21.06 19.06 -19.10
N SER A 691 -21.05 20.34 -18.81
CA SER A 691 -21.97 21.31 -19.44
C SER A 691 -21.38 21.84 -20.76
N THR A 692 -22.24 22.29 -21.66
CA THR A 692 -21.89 22.85 -22.98
C THR A 692 -21.44 24.32 -22.90
N GLY A 693 -21.96 25.09 -21.96
CA GLY A 693 -21.69 26.52 -21.83
C GLY A 693 -22.83 27.40 -22.31
N VAL A 694 -22.52 28.68 -22.47
CA VAL A 694 -23.47 29.73 -22.89
C VAL A 694 -22.85 30.60 -23.99
N ARG A 695 -23.65 31.34 -24.77
CA ARG A 695 -23.14 32.20 -25.81
C ARG A 695 -22.34 33.39 -25.23
N GLY A 696 -21.04 33.43 -25.59
CA GLY A 696 -20.13 34.53 -25.23
C GLY A 696 -20.10 35.67 -26.24
N MET A 697 -20.06 35.33 -27.54
CA MET A 697 -20.03 36.29 -28.63
C MET A 697 -20.96 35.83 -29.76
N ARG A 698 -21.55 36.78 -30.49
CA ARG A 698 -22.31 36.53 -31.72
C ARG A 698 -21.38 36.76 -32.92
N LEU A 699 -21.18 35.69 -33.68
CA LEU A 699 -20.37 35.72 -34.90
C LEU A 699 -21.21 36.20 -36.10
N ASP A 700 -20.55 36.77 -37.11
CA ASP A 700 -21.18 37.12 -38.38
C ASP A 700 -21.36 35.85 -39.25
N GLU A 701 -22.32 35.90 -40.20
CA GLU A 701 -22.56 34.77 -41.12
C GLU A 701 -21.34 34.57 -42.04
N GLY A 702 -21.05 33.34 -42.36
CA GLY A 702 -19.93 32.97 -43.21
C GLY A 702 -18.77 32.35 -42.44
N ASN A 703 -17.52 32.59 -42.83
CA ASN A 703 -16.32 31.99 -42.24
C ASN A 703 -15.73 32.79 -41.04
N ASP A 704 -16.59 33.27 -40.14
CA ASP A 704 -16.16 33.95 -38.91
C ASP A 704 -15.99 32.95 -37.76
N ALA A 705 -15.02 33.18 -36.90
CA ALA A 705 -14.71 32.32 -35.74
C ALA A 705 -14.03 33.13 -34.64
N VAL A 706 -14.16 32.67 -33.41
CA VAL A 706 -13.35 33.20 -32.30
C VAL A 706 -11.89 32.82 -32.52
N VAL A 707 -10.97 33.78 -32.29
CA VAL A 707 -9.52 33.59 -32.42
C VAL A 707 -8.79 33.56 -31.10
N GLY A 708 -9.41 34.03 -30.02
CA GLY A 708 -8.83 33.98 -28.68
C GLY A 708 -9.63 34.75 -27.66
N MET A 709 -9.26 34.55 -26.42
CA MET A 709 -9.84 35.20 -25.25
C MET A 709 -8.72 35.70 -24.33
N ILE A 710 -8.89 36.88 -23.78
CA ILE A 710 -8.00 37.45 -22.76
C ILE A 710 -8.76 37.71 -21.46
N VAL A 711 -8.04 37.62 -20.35
CA VAL A 711 -8.50 37.99 -19.01
C VAL A 711 -7.86 39.32 -18.66
N VAL A 712 -8.64 40.30 -18.30
CA VAL A 712 -8.18 41.62 -17.87
C VAL A 712 -8.08 41.60 -16.35
N ASN A 713 -6.87 41.78 -15.81
CA ASN A 713 -6.63 41.83 -14.37
C ASN A 713 -6.62 43.27 -13.86
N ASP A 714 -5.98 44.18 -14.59
CA ASP A 714 -5.89 45.59 -14.25
C ASP A 714 -6.17 46.44 -15.52
N PRO A 715 -7.39 47.01 -15.66
CA PRO A 715 -7.77 47.78 -16.84
C PRO A 715 -6.95 49.05 -17.09
N GLU A 716 -6.29 49.59 -16.03
CA GLU A 716 -5.51 50.83 -16.13
C GLU A 716 -4.06 50.59 -16.57
N LYS A 717 -3.50 49.40 -16.29
CA LYS A 717 -2.11 49.05 -16.61
C LYS A 717 -2.00 48.19 -17.86
N GLU A 718 -3.00 47.36 -18.14
CA GLU A 718 -2.97 46.45 -19.29
C GLU A 718 -3.49 47.11 -20.56
N THR A 719 -2.97 46.67 -21.69
CA THR A 719 -3.41 47.06 -23.03
C THR A 719 -3.70 45.81 -23.87
N VAL A 720 -4.57 45.97 -24.85
CA VAL A 720 -4.97 44.94 -25.80
C VAL A 720 -4.08 44.98 -27.04
N MET A 721 -3.29 43.93 -27.21
CA MET A 721 -2.48 43.68 -28.39
C MET A 721 -3.21 42.79 -29.37
N VAL A 722 -3.31 43.18 -30.62
CA VAL A 722 -3.93 42.40 -31.70
C VAL A 722 -2.95 42.27 -32.88
N VAL A 723 -2.91 41.06 -33.47
CA VAL A 723 -2.02 40.73 -34.59
C VAL A 723 -2.81 40.04 -35.70
N SER A 724 -2.56 40.44 -36.96
CA SER A 724 -3.24 39.92 -38.16
C SER A 724 -2.36 38.97 -38.98
N GLU A 725 -2.98 38.25 -39.90
CA GLU A 725 -2.34 37.22 -40.77
C GLU A 725 -1.12 37.77 -41.52
N GLN A 726 -1.19 39.03 -42.01
CA GLN A 726 -0.12 39.66 -42.82
C GLN A 726 0.94 40.40 -41.98
N GLY A 727 0.99 40.10 -40.64
CA GLY A 727 2.00 40.67 -39.74
C GLY A 727 1.79 42.12 -39.35
N TYR A 728 0.57 42.63 -39.49
CA TYR A 728 0.17 43.92 -38.92
C TYR A 728 -0.38 43.71 -37.52
N GLY A 729 -0.07 44.61 -36.64
CA GLY A 729 -0.60 44.57 -35.27
C GLY A 729 -0.63 45.93 -34.65
N LYS A 730 -1.28 46.05 -33.55
CA LYS A 730 -1.37 47.24 -32.73
C LYS A 730 -1.70 46.95 -31.29
N ARG A 731 -1.38 47.94 -30.48
CA ARG A 731 -1.69 48.00 -29.07
C ARG A 731 -2.77 49.05 -28.85
N SER A 732 -3.82 48.72 -28.10
CA SER A 732 -4.93 49.63 -27.78
C SER A 732 -5.21 49.60 -26.29
N ASP A 733 -5.70 50.74 -25.76
CA ASP A 733 -6.10 50.81 -24.36
C ASP A 733 -7.29 49.87 -24.07
N VAL A 734 -7.28 49.19 -22.94
CA VAL A 734 -8.41 48.36 -22.50
C VAL A 734 -9.67 49.22 -22.33
N LEU A 735 -9.53 50.46 -21.85
CA LEU A 735 -10.66 51.38 -21.62
C LEU A 735 -11.37 51.77 -22.92
N ASP A 736 -10.72 51.66 -24.05
CA ASP A 736 -11.34 51.85 -25.36
C ASP A 736 -12.44 50.81 -25.67
N TYR A 737 -12.43 49.67 -24.98
CA TYR A 737 -13.41 48.60 -25.11
C TYR A 737 -14.48 48.74 -24.01
N ARG A 738 -15.66 49.24 -24.40
CA ARG A 738 -16.80 49.37 -23.44
C ARG A 738 -17.20 48.01 -22.88
N VAL A 739 -17.45 47.94 -21.59
CA VAL A 739 -18.05 46.80 -20.95
C VAL A 739 -19.49 46.61 -21.40
N THR A 740 -19.83 45.43 -21.87
CA THR A 740 -21.16 45.09 -22.39
C THR A 740 -21.63 43.75 -21.83
N LYS A 741 -22.88 43.36 -22.04
CA LYS A 741 -23.33 42.00 -21.75
C LYS A 741 -22.72 41.04 -22.76
N ARG A 742 -22.46 39.75 -22.30
CA ARG A 742 -22.04 38.65 -23.17
C ARG A 742 -23.02 38.41 -24.32
N GLY A 743 -22.59 37.77 -25.41
CA GLY A 743 -23.43 37.37 -26.54
C GLY A 743 -23.69 38.52 -27.55
N GLY A 744 -23.02 39.67 -27.40
CA GLY A 744 -23.08 40.79 -28.37
C GLY A 744 -22.20 40.53 -29.60
N LYS A 745 -22.36 41.36 -30.67
CA LYS A 745 -21.49 41.35 -31.86
C LYS A 745 -20.11 41.99 -31.60
N GLY A 746 -19.96 42.73 -30.51
CA GLY A 746 -18.74 43.43 -30.15
C GLY A 746 -18.43 44.71 -30.93
N VAL A 747 -17.34 45.36 -30.55
CA VAL A 747 -16.80 46.59 -31.14
C VAL A 747 -15.62 46.25 -32.04
N LYS A 748 -15.32 47.15 -33.00
CA LYS A 748 -14.19 46.97 -33.91
C LYS A 748 -12.87 47.04 -33.14
N THR A 749 -12.02 46.01 -33.22
CA THR A 749 -10.70 45.94 -32.59
C THR A 749 -9.55 46.11 -33.58
N LEU A 750 -9.74 45.74 -34.84
CA LEU A 750 -8.79 45.94 -35.93
C LEU A 750 -9.57 46.26 -37.20
N ASN A 751 -9.06 47.19 -38.03
CA ASN A 751 -9.62 47.44 -39.34
C ASN A 751 -9.06 46.40 -40.32
N ILE A 752 -9.87 45.40 -40.66
CA ILE A 752 -9.52 44.34 -41.60
C ILE A 752 -9.56 44.88 -43.02
N THR A 753 -8.47 44.74 -43.76
CA THR A 753 -8.29 45.11 -45.18
C THR A 753 -7.45 44.03 -45.87
N ASP A 754 -7.33 44.08 -47.21
CA ASP A 754 -6.47 43.14 -47.95
C ASP A 754 -5.00 43.22 -47.53
N LYS A 755 -4.56 44.38 -46.98
CA LYS A 755 -3.21 44.58 -46.47
C LYS A 755 -2.97 43.90 -45.13
N THR A 756 -3.96 43.92 -44.27
CA THR A 756 -3.81 43.37 -42.91
C THR A 756 -4.11 41.86 -42.84
N GLY A 757 -4.96 41.37 -43.71
CA GLY A 757 -5.52 40.06 -43.56
C GLY A 757 -6.44 39.98 -42.33
N ARG A 758 -6.93 38.82 -41.99
CA ARG A 758 -7.82 38.56 -40.85
C ARG A 758 -7.08 38.61 -39.52
N LEU A 759 -7.82 38.81 -38.42
CA LEU A 759 -7.25 38.73 -37.07
C LEU A 759 -6.83 37.28 -36.76
N VAL A 760 -5.61 37.12 -36.20
CA VAL A 760 -5.05 35.80 -35.81
C VAL A 760 -4.94 35.68 -34.29
N ALA A 761 -4.54 36.73 -33.59
CA ALA A 761 -4.31 36.70 -32.16
C ALA A 761 -4.74 37.98 -31.45
N ILE A 762 -5.19 37.80 -30.19
CA ILE A 762 -5.43 38.83 -29.19
C ILE A 762 -4.69 38.47 -27.91
N LYS A 763 -3.95 39.44 -27.32
CA LYS A 763 -3.20 39.27 -26.06
C LYS A 763 -3.37 40.49 -25.16
N ASN A 764 -3.45 40.30 -23.84
CA ASN A 764 -3.30 41.40 -22.88
C ASN A 764 -1.80 41.57 -22.56
N VAL A 765 -1.29 42.81 -22.63
CA VAL A 765 0.12 43.11 -22.50
C VAL A 765 0.34 44.37 -21.67
N THR A 766 1.52 44.44 -21.02
CA THR A 766 2.07 45.61 -20.33
C THR A 766 3.38 46.02 -20.98
N ASP A 767 3.96 47.18 -20.58
CA ASP A 767 5.25 47.64 -21.10
C ASP A 767 6.41 46.69 -20.79
N ASP A 768 6.30 45.89 -19.68
CA ASP A 768 7.31 44.93 -19.25
C ASP A 768 7.21 43.60 -19.99
N ASN A 769 6.35 43.45 -20.97
CA ASN A 769 6.19 42.24 -21.73
C ASN A 769 6.92 42.27 -23.06
N ASP A 770 7.31 41.06 -23.52
CA ASP A 770 7.78 40.82 -24.87
C ASP A 770 6.77 39.96 -25.63
N LEU A 771 6.71 40.16 -26.94
CA LEU A 771 5.93 39.34 -27.86
C LEU A 771 6.83 38.41 -28.64
N MET A 772 6.50 37.13 -28.66
CA MET A 772 7.07 36.18 -29.62
C MET A 772 6.06 35.96 -30.75
N ILE A 773 6.39 36.36 -31.95
CA ILE A 773 5.56 36.18 -33.14
C ILE A 773 6.17 35.05 -33.98
N ILE A 774 5.35 34.08 -34.33
CA ILE A 774 5.75 32.87 -35.04
C ILE A 774 5.02 32.81 -36.37
N ASN A 775 5.74 32.64 -37.46
CA ASN A 775 5.15 32.44 -38.79
C ASN A 775 5.06 30.91 -39.14
N GLN A 776 4.30 30.60 -40.21
CA GLN A 776 4.12 29.19 -40.64
C GLN A 776 5.42 28.52 -41.10
N SER A 777 6.42 29.26 -41.52
CA SER A 777 7.76 28.72 -41.86
C SER A 777 8.66 28.48 -40.63
N GLY A 778 8.15 28.66 -39.39
CA GLY A 778 8.87 28.39 -38.13
C GLY A 778 9.87 29.49 -37.74
N ILE A 779 9.81 30.70 -38.35
CA ILE A 779 10.64 31.82 -37.92
C ILE A 779 9.99 32.50 -36.73
N VAL A 780 10.74 32.68 -35.66
CA VAL A 780 10.31 33.34 -34.42
C VAL A 780 10.99 34.69 -34.29
N ILE A 781 10.21 35.73 -34.03
CA ILE A 781 10.72 37.07 -33.72
C ILE A 781 10.25 37.45 -32.31
N ARG A 782 11.16 37.99 -31.50
CA ARG A 782 10.88 38.57 -30.19
C ARG A 782 10.88 40.10 -30.31
N LEU A 783 9.83 40.75 -29.85
CA LEU A 783 9.63 42.21 -29.88
C LEU A 783 9.23 42.70 -28.49
N ALA A 784 9.87 43.77 -28.00
CA ALA A 784 9.44 44.45 -26.79
C ALA A 784 8.09 45.16 -27.03
N VAL A 785 7.13 44.92 -26.10
CA VAL A 785 5.81 45.59 -26.17
C VAL A 785 5.94 47.09 -26.01
N ALA A 786 6.89 47.57 -25.19
CA ALA A 786 7.19 48.99 -25.02
C ALA A 786 7.47 49.73 -26.36
N ASP A 787 8.01 49.01 -27.35
CA ASP A 787 8.27 49.54 -28.68
C ASP A 787 7.00 49.72 -29.54
N CYS A 788 5.88 49.13 -29.13
CA CYS A 788 4.61 49.22 -29.82
C CYS A 788 3.78 50.36 -29.23
N ARG A 789 3.62 51.45 -29.95
CA ARG A 789 2.81 52.60 -29.50
C ARG A 789 1.34 52.22 -29.33
N VAL A 790 0.68 52.78 -28.33
CA VAL A 790 -0.77 52.67 -28.12
C VAL A 790 -1.52 53.45 -29.20
N MET A 791 -2.54 52.83 -29.81
CA MET A 791 -3.34 53.39 -30.88
C MET A 791 -4.82 53.08 -30.68
N GLY A 792 -5.69 53.94 -31.19
CA GLY A 792 -7.13 53.74 -31.14
C GLY A 792 -7.58 52.41 -31.74
N ARG A 793 -8.56 51.73 -31.14
CA ARG A 793 -9.02 50.39 -31.45
C ARG A 793 -9.49 50.13 -32.89
N ALA A 794 -9.93 51.13 -33.63
CA ALA A 794 -10.47 50.99 -34.99
C ALA A 794 -9.43 51.22 -36.11
N THR A 795 -8.14 51.38 -35.81
CA THR A 795 -7.06 51.59 -36.78
C THR A 795 -6.57 50.28 -37.42
N GLN A 796 -5.80 50.36 -38.51
CA GLN A 796 -5.19 49.20 -39.18
C GLN A 796 -3.95 48.66 -38.48
N GLY A 797 -3.37 49.42 -37.53
CA GLY A 797 -2.12 49.10 -36.89
C GLY A 797 -0.88 49.36 -37.74
N VAL A 798 0.27 48.88 -37.23
CA VAL A 798 1.59 49.01 -37.88
C VAL A 798 2.12 47.63 -38.25
N ARG A 799 3.08 47.56 -39.15
CA ARG A 799 3.75 46.31 -39.52
C ARG A 799 4.73 45.89 -38.39
N LEU A 800 4.48 44.77 -37.77
CA LEU A 800 5.32 44.18 -36.72
C LEU A 800 6.43 43.30 -37.31
N ILE A 801 6.11 42.61 -38.39
CA ILE A 801 7.03 41.71 -39.09
C ILE A 801 6.88 41.88 -40.62
N ASN A 802 7.95 41.78 -41.37
CA ASN A 802 7.93 41.84 -42.83
C ASN A 802 7.87 40.44 -43.44
N LEU A 803 6.69 40.02 -43.88
CA LEU A 803 6.42 38.71 -44.50
C LEU A 803 6.47 38.75 -46.05
N ALA A 804 6.60 39.92 -46.66
CA ALA A 804 6.45 40.15 -48.11
C ALA A 804 7.46 39.36 -48.99
N LYS A 805 8.62 38.97 -48.44
CA LYS A 805 9.66 38.23 -49.16
C LYS A 805 9.41 36.75 -49.35
N LYS A 806 8.44 36.11 -48.60
CA LYS A 806 8.25 34.66 -48.61
C LYS A 806 6.80 34.18 -48.76
N ASN A 807 5.84 35.08 -49.01
CA ASN A 807 4.41 34.77 -49.04
C ASN A 807 3.95 33.94 -47.79
N ASP A 808 4.43 34.33 -46.62
CA ASP A 808 4.22 33.63 -45.34
C ASP A 808 3.14 34.37 -44.53
N VAL A 809 2.54 33.66 -43.58
CA VAL A 809 1.51 34.23 -42.70
C VAL A 809 1.85 33.95 -41.23
N ILE A 810 1.31 34.78 -40.33
CA ILE A 810 1.48 34.54 -38.91
C ILE A 810 0.70 33.30 -38.47
N ALA A 811 1.37 32.40 -37.77
CA ALA A 811 0.81 31.16 -37.18
C ALA A 811 0.35 31.34 -35.73
N SER A 812 1.21 31.93 -34.87
CA SER A 812 0.92 32.11 -33.44
C SER A 812 1.62 33.37 -32.89
N VAL A 813 1.07 33.89 -31.79
CA VAL A 813 1.66 34.99 -31.01
C VAL A 813 1.60 34.67 -29.55
N CYS A 814 2.75 34.70 -28.87
CA CYS A 814 2.88 34.42 -27.44
C CYS A 814 3.39 35.63 -26.70
N LYS A 815 2.94 35.82 -25.46
CA LYS A 815 3.43 36.80 -24.51
C LYS A 815 4.49 36.21 -23.62
N VAL A 816 5.60 36.87 -23.37
CA VAL A 816 6.68 36.50 -22.46
C VAL A 816 6.95 37.68 -21.53
N MET A 817 7.19 37.47 -20.25
CA MET A 817 7.62 38.50 -19.30
C MET A 817 9.13 38.70 -19.38
N SER A 818 9.60 39.94 -19.48
CA SER A 818 11.02 40.23 -19.70
C SER A 818 11.87 40.24 -18.43
N SER A 819 11.32 40.45 -17.25
CA SER A 819 12.13 40.64 -16.02
C SER A 819 11.70 39.86 -14.78
N GLU A 820 10.44 39.43 -14.65
CA GLU A 820 9.98 38.73 -13.41
C GLU A 820 10.52 37.29 -13.27
N LEU A 821 10.91 36.63 -14.35
CA LEU A 821 11.51 35.32 -14.25
C LEU A 821 12.95 35.37 -13.72
N GLU A 822 13.70 36.42 -13.96
CA GLU A 822 15.07 36.59 -13.43
C GLU A 822 15.06 37.03 -11.95
N ALA A 823 14.17 37.93 -11.55
CA ALA A 823 14.08 38.44 -10.17
C ALA A 823 13.47 37.45 -9.20
N SER A 824 12.41 36.70 -9.57
CA SER A 824 11.77 35.72 -8.71
C SER A 824 12.63 34.46 -8.54
N VAL A 825 13.40 34.11 -9.58
CA VAL A 825 14.33 32.95 -9.51
C VAL A 825 15.56 33.29 -8.67
N GLU A 826 16.04 34.53 -8.70
CA GLU A 826 17.14 34.97 -7.81
C GLU A 826 16.67 35.06 -6.34
N GLU A 827 15.44 35.50 -6.08
CA GLU A 827 14.89 35.63 -4.72
C GLU A 827 14.50 34.28 -4.13
N GLU A 828 13.90 33.35 -4.90
CA GLU A 828 13.62 31.97 -4.47
C GLU A 828 14.88 31.14 -4.34
N SER A 829 15.86 31.28 -5.23
CA SER A 829 17.15 30.57 -5.11
C SER A 829 17.98 31.09 -3.93
N ARG A 830 17.95 32.41 -3.64
CA ARG A 830 18.59 32.98 -2.44
C ARG A 830 17.90 32.53 -1.16
N SER A 831 16.56 32.44 -1.11
CA SER A 831 15.83 31.96 0.06
C SER A 831 15.98 30.44 0.29
N ALA A 832 16.06 29.65 -0.78
CA ALA A 832 16.34 28.21 -0.69
C ALA A 832 17.81 27.92 -0.29
N TRP A 833 18.76 28.74 -0.78
CA TRP A 833 20.15 28.68 -0.35
C TRP A 833 20.34 29.12 1.10
N ALA A 834 19.64 30.18 1.53
CA ALA A 834 19.69 30.64 2.91
C ALA A 834 19.12 29.59 3.90
N LYS A 835 18.01 28.95 3.58
CA LYS A 835 17.46 27.85 4.37
C LYS A 835 18.38 26.62 4.41
N LYS A 836 18.98 26.28 3.29
CA LYS A 836 19.92 25.14 3.21
C LYS A 836 21.26 25.42 3.90
N SER A 837 21.72 26.66 3.94
CA SER A 837 22.90 27.07 4.71
C SER A 837 22.61 27.15 6.21
N GLU A 838 21.39 27.57 6.64
CA GLU A 838 20.96 27.49 8.05
C GLU A 838 20.77 26.03 8.52
N GLU A 839 20.26 25.13 7.68
CA GLU A 839 20.20 23.69 8.00
C GLU A 839 21.58 23.05 8.12
N ILE A 840 22.52 23.41 7.22
CA ILE A 840 23.91 22.90 7.26
C ILE A 840 24.68 23.50 8.44
N GLU A 841 24.47 24.77 8.82
CA GLU A 841 25.05 25.36 10.02
C GLU A 841 24.47 24.74 11.31
N ASN A 842 23.17 24.46 11.36
CA ASN A 842 22.56 23.77 12.51
C ASN A 842 23.02 22.31 12.65
N ASP A 843 23.20 21.57 11.54
CA ASP A 843 23.75 20.20 11.55
C ASP A 843 25.27 20.21 11.95
N THR A 844 26.04 21.20 11.52
CA THR A 844 27.47 21.32 11.93
C THR A 844 27.63 21.81 13.37
N VAL A 845 26.73 22.59 13.92
CA VAL A 845 26.71 22.96 15.33
C VAL A 845 26.28 21.78 16.21
N GLY A 846 25.28 20.98 15.76
CA GLY A 846 24.87 19.74 16.42
C GLY A 846 25.97 18.67 16.43
N ALA A 847 26.73 18.53 15.35
CA ALA A 847 27.85 17.59 15.28
C ALA A 847 29.05 18.01 16.17
N LYS A 848 29.37 19.30 16.23
CA LYS A 848 30.42 19.80 17.13
C LYS A 848 30.07 19.65 18.61
N THR A 849 28.82 19.91 19.01
CA THR A 849 28.36 19.71 20.40
C THR A 849 28.31 18.21 20.77
N ALA A 850 28.09 17.31 19.83
CA ALA A 850 28.14 15.87 20.07
C ALA A 850 29.58 15.33 20.21
N GLU A 851 30.54 15.87 19.45
CA GLU A 851 31.95 15.54 19.59
C GLU A 851 32.55 16.11 20.90
N GLU A 852 32.23 17.34 21.29
CA GLU A 852 32.64 17.93 22.56
C GLU A 852 32.03 17.22 23.79
N ALA A 853 30.80 16.68 23.66
CA ALA A 853 30.19 15.86 24.71
C ALA A 853 30.83 14.48 24.84
N ALA A 854 31.21 13.86 23.71
CA ALA A 854 31.91 12.58 23.70
C ALA A 854 33.36 12.67 24.19
N GLU A 855 34.08 13.79 23.93
CA GLU A 855 35.41 14.06 24.51
C GLU A 855 35.34 14.35 26.01
N ALA A 856 34.27 15.01 26.51
CA ALA A 856 34.09 15.24 27.93
C ALA A 856 33.75 13.94 28.70
N GLU A 857 32.97 13.01 28.11
CA GLU A 857 32.72 11.68 28.68
C GLU A 857 33.98 10.79 28.69
N ALA A 858 34.83 10.88 27.67
CA ALA A 858 36.08 10.13 27.57
C ALA A 858 37.10 10.63 28.66
N HIS A 859 37.13 11.92 28.94
CA HIS A 859 37.99 12.50 30.00
C HIS A 859 37.52 12.14 31.43
N LEU A 860 36.22 11.94 31.65
CA LEU A 860 35.68 11.49 32.93
C LEU A 860 35.84 9.99 33.18
N ALA A 861 36.08 9.20 32.14
CA ALA A 861 36.35 7.77 32.26
C ALA A 861 37.85 7.45 32.52
N ASP A 862 38.75 8.40 32.27
CA ASP A 862 40.18 8.24 32.56
C ASP A 862 40.56 8.74 33.98
N GLU A 863 39.64 9.43 34.71
CA GLU A 863 39.86 9.88 36.09
C GLU A 863 39.09 9.05 37.16
N ALA A 864 38.36 7.98 36.74
CA ALA A 864 37.71 7.04 37.65
C ALA A 864 38.34 5.64 37.49
#